data_7367dda0c42e54a27505423e823a2110
#
_entry.id   7367dda0c42e54a27505423e823a2110
#
_cell.length_a   1.000
_cell.length_b   1.000
_cell.length_c   1.000
_cell.angle_alpha   90.00
_cell.angle_beta   90.00
_cell.angle_gamma   90.00
#
_symmetry.space_group_name_H-M   'P 1'
#
loop_
_entity.id
_entity.type
_entity.pdbx_description
1 polymer ?
#
loop_
_entity_poly.entity_id
_entity_poly.type
_entity_poly.pdbx_seq_one_letter_code
_entity_poly.pdbx_strand_id
1 'polypeptide(L)'
;MTPIVKQFKYGQHTVTLETGAIARQATAAVMASMDDTTVFVTVVAKKDVKEGQDFFPLTVDYQERTYAAGRIPGGFFKREGRPSEGETLVARLIDRPVRPLFPEGFFNEIQVIATVVSVNPQISPDLVAMIGASAALSLSGVPFNGPIGAARVGFINDQFVLNPTISEQKQSRLDLVVAGTDKAVLMVESEADILTEEQMLSAVVFGHQQQQVVIENIKEFVREAGKPRWDWVAPEPNTDLINKVKALAEVRIGDAYRITEKQARYAQIDEIKAEVIATLTAEDETVSEGAIIDIITALESSIVRGRILAGEPRIDGRTKDTVRALDICTGVLPRTHGSAIFTRGETQALAVATLGTERDAQIIDELTGEKSDRFLFHYNFPPYSVGETGRIGSPKRREIGHGRLAKRGVLAVMPSAEEFPYVVRVVSEITESNGSSSMASVCGASLALMDAGVPIKAAVAGIAMGLVKENDNFVVLSDILGDEDHLGDMDFKVAGTREGVTALQMDIKIEGITPEIMQIALNQAKGARMHILGVMEQAIPAPRADISDYAPRIHTMKIDPKKIKDVIGKGGATIRALTEETGTSIDIDDDGTVKIAATDNNAAKAVMARIEDIVAEVEVNAVYTGKVTRVVDFGAFVSILGGKEGLVHISQITDARVERVSDYLTVGQEVQVKVVEIDRQNRIRLTMKDLNNVASETPEETPAELTEQAEI
;
A
#
# COMPACT_ATOMS: atom_id res chain seq x y z
N MET A 1 24.70 16.69 -33.31
CA MET A 1 25.38 17.33 -32.15
C MET A 1 25.99 16.22 -31.32
N THR A 2 27.18 16.39 -30.83
CA THR A 2 27.80 15.42 -29.91
C THR A 2 27.15 15.58 -28.54
N PRO A 3 26.62 14.51 -27.92
CA PRO A 3 26.07 14.60 -26.58
C PRO A 3 27.17 14.94 -25.56
N ILE A 4 26.78 15.64 -24.49
CA ILE A 4 27.64 15.83 -23.32
C ILE A 4 27.26 14.74 -22.34
N VAL A 5 28.26 13.98 -21.88
CA VAL A 5 28.08 12.78 -21.07
C VAL A 5 28.90 12.91 -19.78
N LYS A 6 28.25 12.65 -18.64
CA LYS A 6 28.88 12.54 -17.34
C LYS A 6 28.67 11.14 -16.77
N GLN A 7 29.74 10.48 -16.36
CA GLN A 7 29.68 9.14 -15.77
C GLN A 7 30.40 9.11 -14.43
N PHE A 8 29.80 8.43 -13.44
CA PHE A 8 30.38 8.30 -12.10
C PHE A 8 29.94 7.02 -11.41
N LYS A 9 30.70 6.59 -10.41
CA LYS A 9 30.31 5.47 -9.53
C LYS A 9 29.41 5.95 -8.41
N TYR A 10 28.35 5.16 -8.13
CA TYR A 10 27.43 5.40 -7.03
C TYR A 10 27.15 4.10 -6.27
N GLY A 11 27.91 3.85 -5.21
CA GLY A 11 27.99 2.54 -4.58
C GLY A 11 28.56 1.51 -5.54
N GLN A 12 27.90 0.38 -5.69
CA GLN A 12 28.29 -0.67 -6.63
C GLN A 12 27.92 -0.35 -8.10
N HIS A 13 27.07 0.64 -8.33
CA HIS A 13 26.51 0.96 -9.65
C HIS A 13 27.31 2.02 -10.40
N THR A 14 27.05 2.11 -11.70
CA THR A 14 27.55 3.19 -12.56
C THR A 14 26.39 4.04 -13.03
N VAL A 15 26.42 5.34 -12.72
CA VAL A 15 25.43 6.31 -13.20
C VAL A 15 26.00 7.06 -14.39
N THR A 16 25.18 7.24 -15.42
CA THR A 16 25.50 8.04 -16.60
C THR A 16 24.41 9.07 -16.85
N LEU A 17 24.79 10.33 -17.01
CA LEU A 17 23.93 11.44 -17.39
C LEU A 17 24.34 11.93 -18.77
N GLU A 18 23.38 12.03 -19.69
CA GLU A 18 23.62 12.50 -21.06
C GLU A 18 22.61 13.59 -21.42
N THR A 19 23.07 14.66 -22.06
CA THR A 19 22.23 15.75 -22.58
C THR A 19 22.66 16.22 -23.96
N GLY A 20 21.77 16.97 -24.65
CA GLY A 20 22.04 17.66 -25.90
C GLY A 20 21.69 16.89 -27.18
N ALA A 21 21.46 15.55 -27.10
CA ALA A 21 21.17 14.74 -28.29
C ALA A 21 19.69 14.76 -28.66
N ILE A 22 18.80 14.60 -27.68
CA ILE A 22 17.36 14.39 -27.90
C ILE A 22 16.51 15.46 -27.23
N ALA A 23 15.22 15.57 -27.63
CA ALA A 23 14.21 16.51 -27.09
C ALA A 23 14.69 17.97 -27.04
N ARG A 24 15.34 18.44 -28.08
CA ARG A 24 15.97 19.76 -28.16
C ARG A 24 15.01 20.95 -28.08
N GLN A 25 13.69 20.72 -28.14
CA GLN A 25 12.67 21.75 -27.95
C GLN A 25 12.30 21.92 -26.46
N ALA A 26 12.62 20.95 -25.60
CA ALA A 26 12.44 21.09 -24.18
C ALA A 26 13.39 22.15 -23.58
N THR A 27 13.01 22.74 -22.45
CA THR A 27 13.88 23.65 -21.71
C THR A 27 15.15 22.94 -21.28
N ALA A 28 15.05 21.68 -20.83
CA ALA A 28 16.16 20.76 -20.64
C ALA A 28 15.73 19.32 -20.86
N ALA A 29 16.67 18.45 -21.23
CA ALA A 29 16.42 17.01 -21.37
C ALA A 29 17.67 16.24 -20.95
N VAL A 30 17.46 15.17 -20.19
CA VAL A 30 18.52 14.29 -19.68
C VAL A 30 18.13 12.83 -19.92
N MET A 31 19.07 12.05 -20.45
CA MET A 31 19.07 10.60 -20.41
C MET A 31 19.87 10.18 -19.16
N ALA A 32 19.21 9.71 -18.12
CA ALA A 32 19.84 9.21 -16.90
C ALA A 32 19.82 7.69 -16.92
N SER A 33 20.95 7.04 -16.66
CA SER A 33 21.00 5.58 -16.58
C SER A 33 21.82 5.11 -15.37
N MET A 34 21.41 3.95 -14.84
CA MET A 34 22.14 3.21 -13.81
C MET A 34 22.13 1.75 -14.22
N ASP A 35 23.29 1.19 -14.55
CA ASP A 35 23.49 -0.21 -14.94
C ASP A 35 22.39 -0.71 -15.93
N ASP A 36 22.21 -0.04 -17.07
CA ASP A 36 21.25 -0.31 -18.14
C ASP A 36 19.77 0.04 -17.86
N THR A 37 19.39 0.38 -16.62
CA THR A 37 18.10 1.04 -16.39
C THR A 37 18.22 2.50 -16.80
N THR A 38 17.42 2.92 -17.78
CA THR A 38 17.50 4.26 -18.36
C THR A 38 16.17 4.97 -18.30
N VAL A 39 16.20 6.19 -17.78
CA VAL A 39 15.03 7.08 -17.70
C VAL A 39 15.33 8.35 -18.51
N PHE A 40 14.42 8.66 -19.39
CA PHE A 40 14.43 9.88 -20.17
C PHE A 40 13.63 10.96 -19.45
N VAL A 41 14.29 12.05 -19.05
CA VAL A 41 13.67 13.14 -18.31
C VAL A 41 13.69 14.42 -19.13
N THR A 42 12.53 15.07 -19.23
CA THR A 42 12.39 16.39 -19.85
C THR A 42 11.84 17.40 -18.86
N VAL A 43 12.32 18.63 -18.97
CA VAL A 43 11.79 19.80 -18.25
C VAL A 43 11.37 20.83 -19.29
N VAL A 44 10.13 21.29 -19.18
CA VAL A 44 9.62 22.44 -19.93
C VAL A 44 9.13 23.47 -18.94
N ALA A 45 9.61 24.70 -19.09
CA ALA A 45 9.23 25.83 -18.22
C ALA A 45 8.76 26.99 -19.08
N LYS A 46 7.62 27.62 -18.70
CA LYS A 46 7.08 28.82 -19.34
C LYS A 46 7.70 30.05 -18.72
N LYS A 47 8.06 31.02 -19.53
CA LYS A 47 8.58 32.31 -19.03
C LYS A 47 7.48 33.26 -18.56
N ASP A 48 6.28 33.09 -19.10
CA ASP A 48 5.14 33.93 -18.77
C ASP A 48 4.33 33.29 -17.63
N VAL A 49 3.90 34.12 -16.69
CA VAL A 49 2.97 33.74 -15.62
C VAL A 49 1.55 34.08 -16.07
N LYS A 50 0.58 33.21 -15.81
CA LYS A 50 -0.83 33.50 -16.09
C LYS A 50 -1.33 34.61 -15.18
N GLU A 51 -2.16 35.52 -15.71
CA GLU A 51 -2.81 36.53 -14.90
C GLU A 51 -3.64 35.88 -13.78
N GLY A 52 -3.48 36.38 -12.56
CA GLY A 52 -4.15 35.83 -11.37
C GLY A 52 -3.57 34.51 -10.83
N GLN A 53 -2.38 34.09 -11.29
CA GLN A 53 -1.70 32.91 -10.76
C GLN A 53 -1.09 33.21 -9.39
N ASP A 54 -1.59 32.53 -8.35
CA ASP A 54 -1.24 32.71 -6.94
C ASP A 54 -0.48 31.51 -6.32
N PHE A 55 -0.23 30.46 -7.11
CA PHE A 55 0.52 29.28 -6.67
C PHE A 55 1.53 28.84 -7.70
N PHE A 56 2.52 28.05 -7.29
CA PHE A 56 3.52 27.44 -8.16
C PHE A 56 2.99 26.20 -8.89
N PRO A 57 2.71 26.28 -10.21
CA PRO A 57 2.17 25.17 -10.98
C PRO A 57 3.27 24.21 -11.48
N LEU A 58 3.85 23.42 -10.58
CA LEU A 58 4.74 22.33 -10.90
C LEU A 58 3.95 21.06 -11.16
N THR A 59 4.11 20.49 -12.35
CA THR A 59 3.58 19.17 -12.69
C THR A 59 4.70 18.20 -12.90
N VAL A 60 4.68 17.07 -12.19
CA VAL A 60 5.62 15.97 -12.36
C VAL A 60 4.85 14.74 -12.80
N ASP A 61 5.26 14.17 -13.93
CA ASP A 61 4.73 12.93 -14.47
C ASP A 61 5.85 11.89 -14.60
N TYR A 62 5.58 10.68 -14.13
CA TYR A 62 6.45 9.54 -14.30
C TYR A 62 5.69 8.47 -15.08
N GLN A 63 6.33 7.86 -16.05
CA GLN A 63 5.73 6.92 -16.98
C GLN A 63 6.63 5.71 -17.19
N GLU A 64 6.03 4.52 -17.10
CA GLU A 64 6.67 3.26 -17.42
C GLU A 64 6.20 2.78 -18.79
N ARG A 65 7.15 2.52 -19.68
CA ARG A 65 6.86 1.99 -21.00
C ARG A 65 7.22 0.51 -21.05
N THR A 66 6.26 -0.34 -21.36
CA THR A 66 6.46 -1.80 -21.39
C THR A 66 7.55 -2.23 -22.36
N TYR A 67 7.79 -1.45 -23.44
CA TYR A 67 8.91 -1.70 -24.34
C TYR A 67 10.29 -1.59 -23.65
N ALA A 68 10.40 -0.85 -22.55
CA ALA A 68 11.62 -0.74 -21.76
C ALA A 68 12.08 -2.12 -21.24
N ALA A 69 11.13 -3.00 -20.97
CA ALA A 69 11.36 -4.41 -20.57
C ALA A 69 11.25 -5.39 -21.76
N GLY A 70 11.22 -4.91 -23.00
CA GLY A 70 11.06 -5.76 -24.19
C GLY A 70 9.68 -6.41 -24.31
N ARG A 71 8.64 -5.83 -23.68
CA ARG A 71 7.28 -6.39 -23.58
C ARG A 71 6.28 -5.55 -24.37
N ILE A 72 5.17 -6.21 -24.77
CA ILE A 72 3.97 -5.54 -25.30
C ILE A 72 2.97 -5.42 -24.15
N PRO A 73 2.30 -4.26 -23.96
CA PRO A 73 1.30 -4.09 -22.90
C PRO A 73 0.24 -5.19 -22.91
N GLY A 74 -0.17 -5.61 -21.72
CA GLY A 74 -1.32 -6.49 -21.52
C GLY A 74 -2.63 -5.85 -21.95
N GLY A 75 -3.75 -6.48 -21.65
CA GLY A 75 -5.08 -5.99 -21.96
C GLY A 75 -5.45 -5.97 -23.45
N PHE A 76 -6.63 -5.47 -23.75
CA PHE A 76 -7.21 -5.49 -25.10
C PHE A 76 -6.55 -4.47 -26.05
N PHE A 77 -6.30 -3.26 -25.59
CA PHE A 77 -5.78 -2.17 -26.42
C PHE A 77 -4.29 -2.25 -26.74
N LYS A 78 -3.53 -3.13 -26.08
CA LYS A 78 -2.08 -3.27 -26.27
C LYS A 78 -1.32 -1.94 -26.21
N ARG A 79 -1.76 -1.07 -25.31
CA ARG A 79 -1.21 0.26 -25.08
C ARG A 79 -1.32 0.63 -23.62
N GLU A 80 -0.31 1.31 -23.08
CA GLU A 80 -0.36 1.91 -21.74
C GLU A 80 -1.50 2.94 -21.66
N GLY A 81 -2.21 2.93 -20.53
CA GLY A 81 -3.38 3.75 -20.30
C GLY A 81 -3.15 4.87 -19.28
N ARG A 82 -3.99 4.89 -18.24
CA ARG A 82 -3.85 5.80 -17.11
C ARG A 82 -2.63 5.41 -16.28
N PRO A 83 -1.97 6.38 -15.62
CA PRO A 83 -0.88 6.08 -14.70
C PRO A 83 -1.31 5.05 -13.64
N SER A 84 -0.46 4.07 -13.41
CA SER A 84 -0.61 3.10 -12.33
C SER A 84 -0.43 3.79 -10.96
N GLU A 85 -0.78 3.06 -9.90
CA GLU A 85 -0.49 3.50 -8.54
C GLU A 85 1.04 3.70 -8.34
N GLY A 86 1.85 2.74 -8.82
CA GLY A 86 3.31 2.84 -8.77
C GLY A 86 3.85 4.07 -9.48
N GLU A 87 3.39 4.35 -10.71
CA GLU A 87 3.79 5.55 -11.46
C GLU A 87 3.40 6.84 -10.72
N THR A 88 2.22 6.86 -10.11
CA THR A 88 1.76 8.01 -9.31
C THR A 88 2.64 8.22 -8.08
N LEU A 89 3.07 7.16 -7.41
CA LEU A 89 3.94 7.22 -6.22
C LEU A 89 5.34 7.70 -6.59
N VAL A 90 5.92 7.21 -7.68
CA VAL A 90 7.24 7.68 -8.15
C VAL A 90 7.18 9.15 -8.59
N ALA A 91 6.12 9.58 -9.27
CA ALA A 91 5.94 11.01 -9.58
C ALA A 91 5.95 11.87 -8.31
N ARG A 92 5.36 11.39 -7.20
CA ARG A 92 5.41 12.07 -5.89
C ARG A 92 6.79 12.05 -5.25
N LEU A 93 7.57 10.95 -5.39
CA LEU A 93 8.96 10.89 -4.91
C LEU A 93 9.83 11.95 -5.59
N ILE A 94 9.57 12.29 -6.85
CA ILE A 94 10.27 13.35 -7.57
C ILE A 94 9.77 14.73 -7.15
N ASP A 95 8.45 14.95 -7.11
CA ASP A 95 7.82 16.27 -6.86
C ASP A 95 8.17 16.82 -5.46
N ARG A 96 8.07 15.98 -4.43
CA ARG A 96 8.19 16.40 -3.03
C ARG A 96 9.54 17.06 -2.68
N PRO A 97 10.71 16.49 -3.02
CA PRO A 97 11.99 17.10 -2.69
C PRO A 97 12.39 18.26 -3.61
N VAL A 98 11.83 18.38 -4.80
CA VAL A 98 12.21 19.46 -5.73
C VAL A 98 11.36 20.71 -5.56
N ARG A 99 10.09 20.57 -5.17
CA ARG A 99 9.14 21.69 -5.02
C ARG A 99 9.59 22.78 -4.04
N PRO A 100 10.08 22.47 -2.83
CA PRO A 100 10.52 23.47 -1.86
C PRO A 100 11.80 24.22 -2.27
N LEU A 101 12.48 23.79 -3.31
CA LEU A 101 13.72 24.41 -3.80
C LEU A 101 13.49 25.50 -4.85
N PHE A 102 12.23 25.78 -5.20
CA PHE A 102 11.93 26.96 -5.98
C PHE A 102 11.69 28.15 -5.05
N PRO A 103 12.17 29.35 -5.44
CA PRO A 103 12.04 30.51 -4.58
C PRO A 103 10.57 30.92 -4.42
N GLU A 104 10.26 31.53 -3.30
CA GLU A 104 8.95 32.10 -3.02
C GLU A 104 8.59 33.16 -4.08
N GLY A 105 7.32 33.18 -4.50
CA GLY A 105 6.85 34.06 -5.57
C GLY A 105 7.17 33.60 -7.01
N PHE A 106 7.82 32.44 -7.18
CA PHE A 106 8.03 31.86 -8.49
C PHE A 106 6.78 31.07 -8.95
N PHE A 107 5.96 31.68 -9.78
CA PHE A 107 4.66 31.12 -10.25
C PHE A 107 4.67 30.70 -11.72
N ASN A 108 5.85 30.58 -12.35
CA ASN A 108 5.97 30.10 -13.72
C ASN A 108 5.65 28.59 -13.81
N GLU A 109 4.86 28.21 -14.80
CA GLU A 109 4.47 26.82 -15.02
C GLU A 109 5.68 25.97 -15.42
N ILE A 110 5.92 24.88 -14.69
CA ILE A 110 6.96 23.88 -14.99
C ILE A 110 6.33 22.51 -15.09
N GLN A 111 6.72 21.77 -16.14
CA GLN A 111 6.41 20.34 -16.27
C GLN A 111 7.69 19.53 -16.36
N VAL A 112 7.77 18.51 -15.53
CA VAL A 112 8.79 17.46 -15.54
C VAL A 112 8.15 16.16 -15.98
N ILE A 113 8.69 15.53 -17.04
CA ILE A 113 8.24 14.20 -17.47
C ILE A 113 9.44 13.27 -17.43
N ALA A 114 9.34 12.22 -16.63
CA ALA A 114 10.31 11.13 -16.55
C ALA A 114 9.72 9.87 -17.17
N THR A 115 10.34 9.33 -18.19
CA THR A 115 9.86 8.15 -18.93
C THR A 115 10.93 7.05 -18.86
N VAL A 116 10.56 5.88 -18.37
CA VAL A 116 11.42 4.70 -18.36
C VAL A 116 11.49 4.14 -19.77
N VAL A 117 12.70 4.10 -20.36
CA VAL A 117 12.92 3.70 -21.76
C VAL A 117 13.78 2.43 -21.90
N SER A 118 14.47 2.02 -20.85
CA SER A 118 15.16 0.74 -20.71
C SER A 118 15.16 0.29 -19.27
N VAL A 119 15.01 -0.99 -18.96
CA VAL A 119 15.03 -1.51 -17.60
C VAL A 119 15.91 -2.74 -17.48
N ASN A 120 16.85 -2.67 -16.52
CA ASN A 120 17.54 -3.81 -15.97
C ASN A 120 16.65 -4.39 -14.85
N PRO A 121 16.27 -5.68 -14.88
CA PRO A 121 15.39 -6.27 -13.88
C PRO A 121 15.90 -6.22 -12.43
N GLN A 122 17.16 -5.88 -12.22
CA GLN A 122 17.78 -5.74 -10.90
C GLN A 122 17.85 -4.30 -10.39
N ILE A 123 17.54 -3.29 -11.22
CA ILE A 123 17.70 -1.87 -10.89
C ILE A 123 16.36 -1.17 -10.95
N SER A 124 15.89 -0.64 -9.81
CA SER A 124 14.65 0.14 -9.75
C SER A 124 14.79 1.46 -10.51
N PRO A 125 13.86 1.81 -11.41
CA PRO A 125 13.96 3.01 -12.22
C PRO A 125 13.62 4.31 -11.45
N ASP A 126 12.98 4.25 -10.30
CA ASP A 126 12.53 5.41 -9.52
C ASP A 126 13.69 6.30 -9.06
N LEU A 127 14.76 5.70 -8.54
CA LEU A 127 15.96 6.43 -8.14
C LEU A 127 16.64 7.10 -9.34
N VAL A 128 16.71 6.40 -10.48
CA VAL A 128 17.27 6.94 -11.73
C VAL A 128 16.43 8.14 -12.20
N ALA A 129 15.11 8.05 -12.08
CA ALA A 129 14.18 9.13 -12.42
C ALA A 129 14.39 10.37 -11.51
N MET A 130 14.60 10.17 -10.21
CA MET A 130 14.89 11.26 -9.27
C MET A 130 16.19 11.97 -9.61
N ILE A 131 17.25 11.22 -9.86
CA ILE A 131 18.57 11.77 -10.27
C ILE A 131 18.47 12.50 -11.61
N GLY A 132 17.78 11.91 -12.59
CA GLY A 132 17.54 12.52 -13.90
C GLY A 132 16.72 13.80 -13.82
N ALA A 133 15.68 13.85 -12.97
CA ALA A 133 14.88 15.05 -12.78
C ALA A 133 15.67 16.17 -12.12
N SER A 134 16.47 15.86 -11.10
CA SER A 134 17.40 16.79 -10.47
C SER A 134 18.39 17.39 -11.48
N ALA A 135 19.01 16.54 -12.30
CA ALA A 135 19.93 16.98 -13.34
C ALA A 135 19.24 17.85 -14.41
N ALA A 136 18.06 17.45 -14.89
CA ALA A 136 17.33 18.20 -15.91
C ALA A 136 16.86 19.58 -15.42
N LEU A 137 16.33 19.66 -14.19
CA LEU A 137 15.97 20.94 -13.56
C LEU A 137 17.19 21.84 -13.41
N SER A 138 18.31 21.31 -12.93
CA SER A 138 19.55 22.06 -12.74
C SER A 138 20.14 22.58 -14.06
N LEU A 139 20.02 21.81 -15.15
CA LEU A 139 20.47 22.20 -16.50
C LEU A 139 19.57 23.25 -17.16
N SER A 140 18.32 23.35 -16.76
CA SER A 140 17.27 24.14 -17.45
C SER A 140 17.47 25.65 -17.37
N GLY A 141 18.22 26.11 -16.38
CA GLY A 141 18.42 27.54 -16.09
C GLY A 141 17.27 28.18 -15.29
N VAL A 142 16.19 27.48 -14.96
CA VAL A 142 15.14 27.98 -14.06
C VAL A 142 15.70 28.28 -12.67
N PRO A 143 15.05 29.15 -11.86
CA PRO A 143 15.55 29.48 -10.52
C PRO A 143 15.33 28.34 -9.51
N PHE A 144 15.96 27.23 -9.75
CA PHE A 144 15.97 26.03 -8.94
C PHE A 144 17.19 26.02 -8.01
N ASN A 145 17.00 25.90 -6.70
CA ASN A 145 18.04 25.93 -5.67
C ASN A 145 18.61 24.54 -5.35
N GLY A 146 18.52 23.61 -6.31
CA GLY A 146 19.19 22.31 -6.28
C GLY A 146 20.66 22.40 -6.72
N PRO A 147 21.26 21.24 -7.08
CA PRO A 147 20.60 19.94 -7.28
C PRO A 147 20.27 19.22 -5.96
N ILE A 148 19.39 18.21 -6.08
CA ILE A 148 19.20 17.18 -5.06
C ILE A 148 19.95 15.91 -5.45
N GLY A 149 20.40 15.17 -4.44
CA GLY A 149 20.72 13.75 -4.55
C GLY A 149 19.55 12.91 -4.10
N ALA A 150 19.58 11.63 -4.43
CA ALA A 150 18.65 10.63 -3.92
C ALA A 150 19.40 9.31 -3.71
N ALA A 151 19.05 8.59 -2.65
CA ALA A 151 19.61 7.29 -2.31
C ALA A 151 18.50 6.34 -1.86
N ARG A 152 18.63 5.07 -2.21
CA ARG A 152 17.88 3.98 -1.57
C ARG A 152 18.78 3.29 -0.57
N VAL A 153 18.26 3.06 0.63
CA VAL A 153 18.99 2.39 1.71
C VAL A 153 18.27 1.13 2.10
N GLY A 154 18.93 0.00 1.97
CA GLY A 154 18.55 -1.29 2.53
C GLY A 154 19.22 -1.55 3.88
N PHE A 155 18.70 -2.52 4.65
CA PHE A 155 19.29 -3.02 5.89
C PHE A 155 19.32 -4.55 5.86
N ILE A 156 20.49 -5.10 5.57
CA ILE A 156 20.71 -6.54 5.32
C ILE A 156 21.85 -7.01 6.22
N ASN A 157 21.62 -8.08 6.98
CA ASN A 157 22.62 -8.64 7.91
C ASN A 157 23.21 -7.56 8.86
N ASP A 158 22.33 -6.71 9.41
CA ASP A 158 22.67 -5.60 10.32
C ASP A 158 23.62 -4.54 9.72
N GLN A 159 23.65 -4.42 8.40
CA GLN A 159 24.44 -3.42 7.68
C GLN A 159 23.56 -2.62 6.70
N PHE A 160 23.85 -1.33 6.57
CA PHE A 160 23.23 -0.49 5.55
C PHE A 160 23.84 -0.78 4.19
N VAL A 161 22.99 -0.95 3.20
CA VAL A 161 23.35 -1.20 1.80
C VAL A 161 22.84 -0.04 0.94
N LEU A 162 23.74 0.60 0.22
CA LEU A 162 23.40 1.68 -0.71
C LEU A 162 22.88 1.11 -2.02
N ASN A 163 21.70 1.58 -2.43
CA ASN A 163 21.05 1.23 -3.69
C ASN A 163 21.02 -0.29 -3.93
N PRO A 164 20.43 -1.08 -3.02
CA PRO A 164 20.38 -2.52 -3.17
C PRO A 164 19.65 -2.89 -4.46
N THR A 165 20.12 -3.95 -5.10
CA THR A 165 19.41 -4.57 -6.24
C THR A 165 18.03 -5.09 -5.80
N ILE A 166 17.13 -5.32 -6.75
CA ILE A 166 15.79 -5.88 -6.45
C ILE A 166 15.90 -7.23 -5.72
N SER A 167 16.90 -8.05 -6.04
CA SER A 167 17.16 -9.31 -5.35
C SER A 167 17.66 -9.13 -3.91
N GLU A 168 18.52 -8.15 -3.67
CA GLU A 168 18.99 -7.78 -2.33
C GLU A 168 17.87 -7.14 -1.50
N GLN A 169 17.02 -6.30 -2.12
CA GLN A 169 15.90 -5.63 -1.46
C GLN A 169 14.90 -6.64 -0.85
N LYS A 170 14.70 -7.79 -1.49
CA LYS A 170 13.85 -8.87 -0.94
C LYS A 170 14.34 -9.47 0.37
N GLN A 171 15.63 -9.30 0.69
CA GLN A 171 16.26 -9.77 1.93
C GLN A 171 16.42 -8.64 2.95
N SER A 172 16.07 -7.43 2.56
CA SER A 172 16.25 -6.24 3.38
C SER A 172 15.10 -6.04 4.35
N ARG A 173 15.41 -5.69 5.60
CA ARG A 173 14.46 -5.24 6.61
C ARG A 173 14.07 -3.77 6.46
N LEU A 174 14.65 -3.07 5.49
CA LEU A 174 14.41 -1.65 5.23
C LEU A 174 14.34 -1.40 3.73
N ASP A 175 13.33 -0.68 3.31
CA ASP A 175 13.28 0.04 2.03
C ASP A 175 13.10 1.52 2.34
N LEU A 176 14.20 2.29 2.29
CA LEU A 176 14.20 3.71 2.59
C LEU A 176 14.74 4.50 1.41
N VAL A 177 13.94 5.46 0.94
CA VAL A 177 14.36 6.45 -0.03
C VAL A 177 14.58 7.78 0.69
N VAL A 178 15.76 8.35 0.56
CA VAL A 178 16.09 9.68 1.07
C VAL A 178 16.54 10.57 -0.06
N ALA A 179 16.06 11.82 -0.05
CA ALA A 179 16.49 12.86 -0.98
C ALA A 179 16.77 14.17 -0.25
N GLY A 180 17.73 14.92 -0.74
CA GLY A 180 18.12 16.19 -0.14
C GLY A 180 19.16 16.94 -0.94
N THR A 181 19.51 18.12 -0.44
CA THR A 181 20.62 18.94 -0.94
C THR A 181 21.96 18.51 -0.35
N ASP A 182 23.01 19.20 -0.70
CA ASP A 182 24.33 19.03 -0.08
C ASP A 182 24.34 19.38 1.42
N LYS A 183 23.39 20.19 1.87
CA LYS A 183 23.32 20.69 3.25
C LYS A 183 22.42 19.86 4.14
N ALA A 184 21.29 19.36 3.61
CA ALA A 184 20.25 18.79 4.45
C ALA A 184 19.29 17.85 3.72
N VAL A 185 18.63 17.00 4.50
CA VAL A 185 17.56 16.11 4.06
C VAL A 185 16.28 16.92 3.78
N LEU A 186 15.60 16.62 2.68
CA LEU A 186 14.33 17.23 2.28
C LEU A 186 13.16 16.27 2.31
N MET A 187 13.40 15.01 1.97
CA MET A 187 12.36 13.99 1.88
C MET A 187 12.88 12.63 2.33
N VAL A 188 12.08 11.93 3.10
CA VAL A 188 12.27 10.52 3.42
C VAL A 188 10.98 9.77 3.20
N GLU A 189 11.08 8.56 2.67
CA GLU A 189 9.96 7.62 2.59
C GLU A 189 10.48 6.20 2.84
N SER A 190 9.83 5.46 3.77
CA SER A 190 10.33 4.14 4.12
C SER A 190 9.23 3.13 4.44
N GLU A 191 9.62 1.86 4.25
CA GLU A 191 8.98 0.67 4.78
C GLU A 191 10.04 -0.07 5.59
N ALA A 192 9.74 -0.44 6.84
CA ALA A 192 10.69 -1.06 7.74
C ALA A 192 10.06 -2.26 8.47
N ASP A 193 10.84 -3.32 8.63
CA ASP A 193 10.46 -4.47 9.44
C ASP A 193 10.91 -4.27 10.89
N ILE A 194 10.14 -3.44 11.60
CA ILE A 194 10.28 -3.14 13.03
C ILE A 194 11.73 -2.76 13.40
N LEU A 195 12.22 -1.66 12.83
CA LEU A 195 13.54 -1.10 13.15
C LEU A 195 13.45 -0.06 14.26
N THR A 196 14.51 0.06 15.06
CA THR A 196 14.57 1.09 16.13
C THR A 196 14.67 2.50 15.53
N GLU A 197 14.26 3.50 16.31
CA GLU A 197 14.38 4.91 15.92
C GLU A 197 15.81 5.31 15.59
N GLU A 198 16.78 4.74 16.31
CA GLU A 198 18.21 4.97 16.08
C GLU A 198 18.68 4.35 14.76
N GLN A 199 18.24 3.14 14.43
CA GLN A 199 18.54 2.51 13.13
C GLN A 199 17.92 3.30 11.99
N MET A 200 16.68 3.80 12.14
CA MET A 200 16.03 4.63 11.14
C MET A 200 16.77 5.94 10.90
N LEU A 201 17.15 6.64 11.96
CA LEU A 201 17.95 7.86 11.85
C LEU A 201 19.29 7.60 11.16
N SER A 202 19.98 6.53 11.58
CA SER A 202 21.28 6.15 11.01
C SER A 202 21.15 5.83 9.51
N ALA A 203 20.07 5.19 9.09
CA ALA A 203 19.80 4.92 7.68
C ALA A 203 19.60 6.20 6.86
N VAL A 204 18.86 7.17 7.40
CA VAL A 204 18.65 8.48 6.74
C VAL A 204 19.99 9.22 6.61
N VAL A 205 20.78 9.28 7.68
CA VAL A 205 22.10 9.94 7.68
C VAL A 205 23.03 9.25 6.68
N PHE A 206 23.08 7.92 6.68
CA PHE A 206 23.88 7.15 5.74
C PHE A 206 23.49 7.48 4.28
N GLY A 207 22.21 7.42 3.94
CA GLY A 207 21.75 7.72 2.58
C GLY A 207 22.05 9.16 2.16
N HIS A 208 21.85 10.13 3.07
CA HIS A 208 22.18 11.54 2.81
C HIS A 208 23.69 11.76 2.57
N GLN A 209 24.55 11.08 3.30
CA GLN A 209 25.98 11.14 3.08
C GLN A 209 26.38 10.51 1.74
N GLN A 210 25.80 9.38 1.39
CA GLN A 210 26.12 8.68 0.15
C GLN A 210 25.65 9.43 -1.10
N GLN A 211 24.53 10.15 -1.05
CA GLN A 211 24.00 10.90 -2.21
C GLN A 211 24.84 12.13 -2.57
N GLN A 212 25.80 12.55 -1.77
CA GLN A 212 26.65 13.72 -2.05
C GLN A 212 27.42 13.57 -3.37
N VAL A 213 27.83 12.35 -3.70
CA VAL A 213 28.51 12.07 -4.98
C VAL A 213 27.62 12.41 -6.19
N VAL A 214 26.30 12.18 -6.09
CA VAL A 214 25.34 12.53 -7.14
C VAL A 214 25.25 14.04 -7.30
N ILE A 215 25.12 14.77 -6.20
CA ILE A 215 25.04 16.24 -6.18
C ILE A 215 26.28 16.88 -6.83
N GLU A 216 27.47 16.43 -6.45
CA GLU A 216 28.73 16.94 -6.98
C GLU A 216 28.83 16.71 -8.50
N ASN A 217 28.49 15.50 -8.96
CA ASN A 217 28.53 15.18 -10.39
C ASN A 217 27.47 15.95 -11.19
N ILE A 218 26.27 16.19 -10.63
CA ILE A 218 25.27 17.04 -11.28
C ILE A 218 25.77 18.49 -11.36
N LYS A 219 26.40 19.04 -10.29
CA LYS A 219 26.98 20.39 -10.32
C LYS A 219 28.09 20.52 -11.40
N GLU A 220 28.91 19.49 -11.57
CA GLU A 220 29.91 19.46 -12.64
C GLU A 220 29.25 19.39 -14.02
N PHE A 221 28.23 18.53 -14.20
CA PHE A 221 27.48 18.39 -15.43
C PHE A 221 26.79 19.70 -15.86
N VAL A 222 26.26 20.45 -14.87
CA VAL A 222 25.67 21.78 -15.11
C VAL A 222 26.73 22.81 -15.53
N ARG A 223 27.95 22.75 -14.97
CA ARG A 223 29.03 23.63 -15.44
C ARG A 223 29.42 23.39 -16.88
N GLU A 224 29.31 22.15 -17.37
CA GLU A 224 29.67 21.76 -18.74
C GLU A 224 28.53 22.01 -19.75
N ALA A 225 27.28 21.80 -19.35
CA ALA A 225 26.14 21.72 -20.25
C ALA A 225 24.94 22.61 -19.87
N GLY A 226 24.99 23.27 -18.72
CA GLY A 226 23.87 24.05 -18.20
C GLY A 226 23.53 25.26 -19.05
N LYS A 227 22.25 25.59 -19.12
CA LYS A 227 21.78 26.83 -19.73
C LYS A 227 22.01 28.02 -18.79
N PRO A 228 22.15 29.24 -19.31
CA PRO A 228 22.20 30.44 -18.48
C PRO A 228 20.99 30.49 -17.55
N ARG A 229 21.24 30.87 -16.30
CA ARG A 229 20.17 31.07 -15.32
C ARG A 229 19.22 32.16 -15.80
N TRP A 230 17.92 31.97 -15.57
CA TRP A 230 16.90 32.95 -15.88
C TRP A 230 17.14 34.23 -15.09
N ASP A 231 16.94 35.36 -15.73
CA ASP A 231 16.94 36.67 -15.09
C ASP A 231 15.58 36.90 -14.40
N TRP A 232 15.34 36.08 -13.36
CA TRP A 232 14.14 36.14 -12.54
C TRP A 232 14.49 36.77 -11.19
N VAL A 233 13.70 37.76 -10.82
CA VAL A 233 13.83 38.44 -9.52
C VAL A 233 12.50 38.32 -8.80
N ALA A 234 12.55 38.06 -7.50
CA ALA A 234 11.36 38.01 -6.67
C ALA A 234 10.66 39.38 -6.71
N PRO A 235 9.32 39.39 -6.80
CA PRO A 235 8.56 40.65 -6.72
C PRO A 235 8.90 41.42 -5.43
N GLU A 236 9.11 42.73 -5.52
CA GLU A 236 9.33 43.54 -4.33
C GLU A 236 8.06 43.55 -3.47
N PRO A 237 8.15 43.30 -2.14
CA PRO A 237 7.01 43.35 -1.26
C PRO A 237 6.39 44.74 -1.22
N ASN A 238 5.08 44.86 -1.35
CA ASN A 238 4.38 46.11 -1.15
C ASN A 238 4.31 46.47 0.35
N THR A 239 5.35 47.15 0.82
CA THR A 239 5.56 47.49 2.25
C THR A 239 4.43 48.33 2.81
N ASP A 240 3.84 49.24 2.00
CA ASP A 240 2.72 50.10 2.43
C ASP A 240 1.46 49.26 2.64
N LEU A 241 1.16 48.33 1.74
CA LEU A 241 0.03 47.41 1.89
C LEU A 241 0.22 46.49 3.09
N ILE A 242 1.44 45.92 3.26
CA ILE A 242 1.77 45.08 4.43
C ILE A 242 1.51 45.86 5.74
N ASN A 243 1.95 47.10 5.85
CA ASN A 243 1.76 47.90 7.05
C ASN A 243 0.27 48.24 7.31
N LYS A 244 -0.51 48.49 6.26
CA LYS A 244 -1.94 48.72 6.36
C LYS A 244 -2.67 47.48 6.85
N VAL A 245 -2.41 46.31 6.26
CA VAL A 245 -3.00 45.04 6.68
C VAL A 245 -2.64 44.73 8.14
N LYS A 246 -1.36 44.87 8.52
CA LYS A 246 -0.92 44.68 9.92
C LYS A 246 -1.69 45.59 10.88
N ALA A 247 -1.81 46.85 10.58
CA ALA A 247 -2.52 47.82 11.45
C ALA A 247 -4.00 47.44 11.67
N LEU A 248 -4.66 46.85 10.67
CA LEU A 248 -6.07 46.47 10.73
C LEU A 248 -6.30 45.08 11.34
N ALA A 249 -5.36 44.11 11.15
CA ALA A 249 -5.60 42.70 11.38
C ALA A 249 -4.76 42.09 12.50
N GLU A 250 -3.53 42.52 12.78
CA GLU A 250 -2.54 41.79 13.60
C GLU A 250 -3.06 41.45 15.00
N VAL A 251 -3.58 42.41 15.74
CA VAL A 251 -4.10 42.18 17.09
C VAL A 251 -5.32 41.27 17.06
N ARG A 252 -6.22 41.49 16.11
CA ARG A 252 -7.48 40.75 15.98
C ARG A 252 -7.24 39.29 15.62
N ILE A 253 -6.29 39.01 14.69
CA ILE A 253 -5.87 37.67 14.32
C ILE A 253 -5.18 36.98 15.51
N GLY A 254 -4.33 37.72 16.24
CA GLY A 254 -3.71 37.21 17.47
C GLY A 254 -4.72 36.77 18.53
N ASP A 255 -5.82 37.54 18.68
CA ASP A 255 -6.92 37.19 19.60
C ASP A 255 -7.74 36.00 19.05
N ALA A 256 -8.01 35.96 17.74
CA ALA A 256 -8.71 34.83 17.11
C ALA A 256 -7.96 33.48 17.31
N TYR A 257 -6.64 33.49 17.21
CA TYR A 257 -5.82 32.27 17.46
C TYR A 257 -5.72 31.86 18.94
N ARG A 258 -6.35 32.59 19.85
CA ARG A 258 -6.58 32.16 21.27
C ARG A 258 -7.87 31.38 21.44
N ILE A 259 -8.74 31.38 20.44
CA ILE A 259 -9.97 30.57 20.42
C ILE A 259 -9.61 29.14 20.10
N THR A 260 -9.79 28.24 21.05
CA THR A 260 -9.40 26.83 20.91
C THR A 260 -10.35 26.04 20.03
N GLU A 261 -11.63 26.43 19.96
CA GLU A 261 -12.62 25.76 19.11
C GLU A 261 -12.43 26.19 17.64
N LYS A 262 -12.29 25.22 16.74
CA LYS A 262 -11.92 25.43 15.34
C LYS A 262 -12.92 26.29 14.57
N GLN A 263 -14.22 25.97 14.67
CA GLN A 263 -15.26 26.65 13.88
C GLN A 263 -15.40 28.10 14.29
N ALA A 264 -15.38 28.39 15.60
CA ALA A 264 -15.43 29.73 16.12
C ALA A 264 -14.18 30.55 15.72
N ARG A 265 -12.99 29.92 15.77
CA ARG A 265 -11.75 30.58 15.32
C ARG A 265 -11.79 30.94 13.85
N TYR A 266 -12.21 30.00 12.99
CA TYR A 266 -12.30 30.29 11.55
C TYR A 266 -13.34 31.34 11.21
N ALA A 267 -14.52 31.27 11.82
CA ALA A 267 -15.54 32.29 11.62
C ALA A 267 -15.01 33.72 11.97
N GLN A 268 -14.26 33.84 13.06
CA GLN A 268 -13.64 35.09 13.45
C GLN A 268 -12.55 35.55 12.48
N ILE A 269 -11.72 34.64 11.99
CA ILE A 269 -10.67 34.95 11.00
C ILE A 269 -11.30 35.34 9.67
N ASP A 270 -12.34 34.66 9.21
CA ASP A 270 -13.04 34.98 7.96
C ASP A 270 -13.71 36.32 8.03
N GLU A 271 -14.32 36.71 9.18
CA GLU A 271 -14.88 38.03 9.41
C GLU A 271 -13.78 39.10 9.30
N ILE A 272 -12.64 38.89 9.95
CA ILE A 272 -11.51 39.83 9.88
C ILE A 272 -11.01 39.98 8.44
N LYS A 273 -10.85 38.86 7.71
CA LYS A 273 -10.43 38.85 6.30
C LYS A 273 -11.39 39.66 5.44
N ALA A 274 -12.70 39.40 5.56
CA ALA A 274 -13.72 40.12 4.79
C ALA A 274 -13.71 41.61 5.04
N GLU A 275 -13.61 42.08 6.30
CA GLU A 275 -13.53 43.48 6.65
C GLU A 275 -12.26 44.16 6.14
N VAL A 276 -11.09 43.52 6.26
CA VAL A 276 -9.82 44.09 5.77
C VAL A 276 -9.84 44.20 4.25
N ILE A 277 -10.33 43.20 3.54
CA ILE A 277 -10.50 43.23 2.09
C ILE A 277 -11.43 44.40 1.70
N ALA A 278 -12.61 44.47 2.30
CA ALA A 278 -13.57 45.52 1.98
C ALA A 278 -13.02 46.94 2.23
N THR A 279 -12.25 47.11 3.32
CA THR A 279 -11.66 48.42 3.66
C THR A 279 -10.58 48.83 2.66
N LEU A 280 -9.63 47.95 2.37
CA LEU A 280 -8.47 48.27 1.54
C LEU A 280 -8.81 48.36 0.04
N THR A 281 -9.74 47.54 -0.45
CA THR A 281 -10.21 47.66 -1.85
C THR A 281 -11.08 48.88 -2.08
N ALA A 282 -11.80 49.37 -1.06
CA ALA A 282 -12.51 50.62 -1.15
C ALA A 282 -11.58 51.87 -1.11
N GLU A 283 -10.41 51.75 -0.46
CA GLU A 283 -9.40 52.82 -0.45
C GLU A 283 -8.60 52.87 -1.77
N ASP A 284 -8.32 51.74 -2.37
CA ASP A 284 -7.51 51.58 -3.60
C ASP A 284 -8.00 50.40 -4.44
N GLU A 285 -8.74 50.70 -5.51
CA GLU A 285 -9.28 49.71 -6.44
C GLU A 285 -8.19 48.90 -7.20
N THR A 286 -6.92 49.33 -7.15
CA THR A 286 -5.80 48.62 -7.79
C THR A 286 -5.25 47.47 -6.94
N VAL A 287 -5.60 47.42 -5.66
CA VAL A 287 -5.17 46.33 -4.73
C VAL A 287 -6.03 45.12 -4.95
N SER A 288 -5.40 43.99 -5.28
CA SER A 288 -6.12 42.75 -5.45
C SER A 288 -6.46 42.08 -4.11
N GLU A 289 -7.62 41.44 -4.04
CA GLU A 289 -8.02 40.64 -2.86
C GLU A 289 -6.98 39.55 -2.54
N GLY A 290 -6.43 38.88 -3.57
CA GLY A 290 -5.38 37.84 -3.42
C GLY A 290 -4.16 38.39 -2.67
N ALA A 291 -3.67 39.59 -3.03
CA ALA A 291 -2.52 40.18 -2.34
C ALA A 291 -2.79 40.48 -0.86
N ILE A 292 -4.03 40.87 -0.52
CA ILE A 292 -4.43 41.09 0.88
C ILE A 292 -4.47 39.74 1.63
N ILE A 293 -5.04 38.70 1.02
CA ILE A 293 -5.14 37.35 1.59
C ILE A 293 -3.74 36.79 1.86
N ASP A 294 -2.81 36.93 0.92
CA ASP A 294 -1.42 36.47 1.06
C ASP A 294 -0.74 37.14 2.26
N ILE A 295 -0.90 38.44 2.41
CA ILE A 295 -0.33 39.16 3.56
C ILE A 295 -0.98 38.70 4.87
N ILE A 296 -2.31 38.51 4.90
CA ILE A 296 -3.00 37.99 6.09
C ILE A 296 -2.48 36.57 6.42
N THR A 297 -2.32 35.70 5.45
CA THR A 297 -1.78 34.34 5.64
C THR A 297 -0.35 34.39 6.20
N ALA A 298 0.50 35.25 5.67
CA ALA A 298 1.84 35.45 6.23
C ALA A 298 1.80 35.98 7.67
N LEU A 299 0.84 36.86 8.00
CA LEU A 299 0.63 37.35 9.34
C LEU A 299 0.14 36.26 10.30
N GLU A 300 -0.83 35.43 9.89
CA GLU A 300 -1.29 34.27 10.62
C GLU A 300 -0.11 33.31 10.94
N SER A 301 0.72 33.04 9.93
CA SER A 301 1.94 32.22 10.09
C SER A 301 2.88 32.82 11.13
N SER A 302 3.20 34.10 11.02
CA SER A 302 4.09 34.80 11.95
C SER A 302 3.58 34.78 13.39
N ILE A 303 2.28 34.97 13.61
CA ILE A 303 1.65 34.96 14.93
C ILE A 303 1.68 33.55 15.54
N VAL A 304 1.26 32.54 14.80
CA VAL A 304 1.18 31.17 15.31
C VAL A 304 2.57 30.61 15.59
N ARG A 305 3.51 30.79 14.67
CA ARG A 305 4.91 30.37 14.80
C ARG A 305 5.59 31.06 15.97
N GLY A 306 5.41 32.37 16.10
CA GLY A 306 5.96 33.16 17.21
C GLY A 306 5.49 32.67 18.58
N ARG A 307 4.21 32.35 18.73
CA ARG A 307 3.63 31.81 19.97
C ARG A 307 4.20 30.43 20.32
N ILE A 308 4.32 29.55 19.33
CA ILE A 308 4.88 28.21 19.50
C ILE A 308 6.34 28.30 19.98
N LEU A 309 7.15 29.16 19.35
CA LEU A 309 8.55 29.37 19.72
C LEU A 309 8.72 30.03 21.10
N ALA A 310 7.76 30.87 21.51
CA ALA A 310 7.72 31.46 22.84
C ALA A 310 7.29 30.47 23.94
N GLY A 311 6.90 29.25 23.58
CA GLY A 311 6.44 28.22 24.52
C GLY A 311 5.01 28.45 25.02
N GLU A 312 4.22 29.28 24.33
CA GLU A 312 2.79 29.43 24.61
C GLU A 312 2.00 28.16 24.23
N PRO A 313 0.79 27.98 24.77
CA PRO A 313 -0.11 26.92 24.33
C PRO A 313 -0.36 26.97 22.84
N ARG A 314 -0.49 25.78 22.22
CA ARG A 314 -0.81 25.60 20.80
C ARG A 314 -2.21 26.14 20.49
N ILE A 315 -2.57 26.14 19.23
CA ILE A 315 -3.86 26.66 18.72
C ILE A 315 -5.07 26.07 19.47
N ASP A 316 -5.00 24.79 19.84
CA ASP A 316 -6.03 24.04 20.58
C ASP A 316 -5.79 23.98 22.09
N GLY A 317 -4.82 24.70 22.62
CA GLY A 317 -4.50 24.81 24.05
C GLY A 317 -3.55 23.72 24.57
N ARG A 318 -3.13 22.75 23.74
CA ARG A 318 -2.19 21.69 24.14
C ARG A 318 -0.75 22.19 24.30
N THR A 319 0.08 21.37 24.99
CA THR A 319 1.53 21.51 24.97
C THR A 319 2.13 20.87 23.70
N LYS A 320 3.41 21.14 23.45
CA LYS A 320 4.12 20.68 22.24
C LYS A 320 4.16 19.17 22.03
N ASP A 321 4.07 18.39 23.12
CA ASP A 321 4.23 16.94 23.14
C ASP A 321 2.92 16.17 23.42
N THR A 322 1.81 16.88 23.61
CA THR A 322 0.51 16.28 23.93
C THR A 322 -0.20 15.76 22.69
N VAL A 323 -0.65 14.50 22.73
CA VAL A 323 -1.57 13.90 21.74
C VAL A 323 -3.00 14.31 22.07
N ARG A 324 -3.82 14.59 21.05
CA ARG A 324 -5.26 14.86 21.21
C ARG A 324 -6.00 13.70 21.88
N ALA A 325 -7.15 13.98 22.46
CA ALA A 325 -8.03 12.94 23.02
C ALA A 325 -8.34 11.85 22.00
N LEU A 326 -8.31 10.61 22.44
CA LEU A 326 -8.56 9.43 21.63
C LEU A 326 -9.89 8.80 22.02
N ASP A 327 -10.71 8.46 21.01
CA ASP A 327 -11.93 7.67 21.16
C ASP A 327 -11.91 6.52 20.14
N ILE A 328 -12.10 5.29 20.60
CA ILE A 328 -11.89 4.08 19.80
C ILE A 328 -13.06 3.11 20.01
N CYS A 329 -13.66 2.69 18.89
CA CYS A 329 -14.69 1.67 18.86
C CYS A 329 -14.32 0.57 17.85
N THR A 330 -14.50 -0.69 18.22
CA THR A 330 -14.32 -1.85 17.32
C THR A 330 -15.63 -2.59 17.10
N GLY A 331 -15.76 -3.33 15.99
CA GLY A 331 -16.97 -4.08 15.67
C GLY A 331 -18.19 -3.20 15.37
N VAL A 332 -17.96 -2.01 14.82
CA VAL A 332 -18.99 -0.97 14.61
C VAL A 332 -19.96 -1.27 13.45
N LEU A 333 -19.57 -2.11 12.51
CA LEU A 333 -20.38 -2.49 11.34
C LEU A 333 -20.79 -3.97 11.43
N PRO A 334 -22.08 -4.29 11.52
CA PRO A 334 -22.53 -5.63 11.96
C PRO A 334 -22.31 -6.76 10.93
N ARG A 335 -22.08 -6.45 9.67
CA ARG A 335 -21.91 -7.46 8.60
C ARG A 335 -20.53 -7.47 7.95
N THR A 336 -19.64 -6.63 8.38
CA THR A 336 -18.25 -6.61 7.90
C THR A 336 -17.43 -7.69 8.61
N HIS A 337 -16.26 -8.02 8.05
CA HIS A 337 -15.41 -9.04 8.67
C HIS A 337 -14.65 -8.48 9.87
N GLY A 338 -14.28 -7.19 9.83
CA GLY A 338 -13.76 -6.42 10.97
C GLY A 338 -13.93 -4.95 10.69
N SER A 339 -14.16 -4.15 11.73
CA SER A 339 -14.35 -2.71 11.59
C SER A 339 -13.96 -1.97 12.86
N ALA A 340 -13.41 -0.77 12.67
CA ALA A 340 -13.07 0.12 13.78
C ALA A 340 -13.28 1.58 13.39
N ILE A 341 -13.71 2.38 14.36
CA ILE A 341 -13.63 3.83 14.30
C ILE A 341 -12.49 4.26 15.22
N PHE A 342 -11.55 4.99 14.66
CA PHE A 342 -10.46 5.63 15.39
C PHE A 342 -10.62 7.14 15.28
N THR A 343 -10.83 7.77 16.41
CA THR A 343 -10.97 9.23 16.53
C THR A 343 -9.81 9.80 17.34
N ARG A 344 -9.16 10.84 16.82
CA ARG A 344 -8.11 11.61 17.49
C ARG A 344 -8.44 13.09 17.38
N GLY A 345 -9.05 13.65 18.43
CA GLY A 345 -9.64 14.98 18.38
C GLY A 345 -10.62 15.11 17.23
N GLU A 346 -10.39 16.04 16.31
CA GLU A 346 -11.19 16.32 15.12
C GLU A 346 -10.68 15.55 13.87
N THR A 347 -10.13 14.37 14.04
CA THR A 347 -9.72 13.48 12.94
C THR A 347 -10.24 12.09 13.19
N GLN A 348 -11.09 11.59 12.29
CA GLN A 348 -11.76 10.31 12.44
C GLN A 348 -11.62 9.45 11.18
N ALA A 349 -11.28 8.18 11.36
CA ALA A 349 -11.20 7.17 10.31
C ALA A 349 -12.07 5.97 10.66
N LEU A 350 -12.98 5.60 9.77
CA LEU A 350 -13.69 4.33 9.79
C LEU A 350 -12.88 3.35 8.93
N ALA A 351 -12.22 2.40 9.58
CA ALA A 351 -11.47 1.34 8.90
C ALA A 351 -12.26 0.04 8.86
N VAL A 352 -12.27 -0.60 7.69
CA VAL A 352 -13.00 -1.84 7.46
C VAL A 352 -12.07 -2.88 6.85
N ALA A 353 -11.95 -4.04 7.50
CA ALA A 353 -11.20 -5.18 7.00
C ALA A 353 -12.13 -6.21 6.36
N THR A 354 -11.74 -6.72 5.20
CA THR A 354 -12.43 -7.77 4.46
C THR A 354 -11.45 -8.90 4.16
N LEU A 355 -11.86 -10.12 4.43
CA LEU A 355 -11.10 -11.34 4.14
C LEU A 355 -11.62 -11.97 2.86
N GLY A 356 -10.73 -12.25 1.92
CA GLY A 356 -11.03 -12.89 0.64
C GLY A 356 -10.20 -14.14 0.42
N THR A 357 -10.36 -14.75 -0.74
CA THR A 357 -9.62 -15.92 -1.21
C THR A 357 -8.44 -15.52 -2.10
N GLU A 358 -7.58 -16.46 -2.47
CA GLU A 358 -6.45 -16.22 -3.38
C GLU A 358 -6.87 -15.56 -4.71
N ARG A 359 -8.08 -15.84 -5.18
CA ARG A 359 -8.65 -15.26 -6.42
C ARG A 359 -8.89 -13.75 -6.33
N ASP A 360 -9.00 -13.22 -5.11
CA ASP A 360 -9.22 -11.81 -4.84
C ASP A 360 -7.90 -11.03 -4.77
N ALA A 361 -6.75 -11.71 -4.89
CA ALA A 361 -5.45 -11.06 -4.93
C ALA A 361 -5.31 -10.14 -6.15
N GLN A 362 -4.72 -8.98 -5.93
CA GLN A 362 -4.50 -8.03 -7.03
C GLN A 362 -3.29 -8.46 -7.85
N ILE A 363 -3.49 -8.68 -9.13
CA ILE A 363 -2.39 -8.89 -10.09
C ILE A 363 -1.92 -7.51 -10.58
N ILE A 364 -0.66 -7.21 -10.33
CA ILE A 364 0.01 -5.96 -10.74
C ILE A 364 0.99 -6.31 -11.86
N ASP A 365 0.78 -5.75 -13.04
CA ASP A 365 1.68 -5.90 -14.19
C ASP A 365 2.76 -4.82 -14.13
N GLU A 366 3.90 -5.16 -13.54
CA GLU A 366 5.08 -4.29 -13.44
C GLU A 366 6.03 -4.51 -14.63
N LEU A 367 6.97 -3.59 -14.86
CA LEU A 367 7.98 -3.75 -15.92
C LEU A 367 8.80 -5.05 -15.77
N THR A 368 9.04 -5.48 -14.55
CA THR A 368 9.81 -6.68 -14.22
C THR A 368 8.99 -7.98 -14.23
N GLY A 369 7.68 -7.91 -14.47
CA GLY A 369 6.77 -9.05 -14.51
C GLY A 369 5.50 -8.83 -13.71
N GLU A 370 4.65 -9.85 -13.66
CA GLU A 370 3.44 -9.84 -12.85
C GLU A 370 3.78 -10.14 -11.39
N LYS A 371 3.13 -9.41 -10.49
CA LYS A 371 3.21 -9.59 -9.05
C LYS A 371 1.81 -9.76 -8.48
N SER A 372 1.63 -10.73 -7.61
CA SER A 372 0.40 -10.89 -6.82
C SER A 372 0.52 -10.13 -5.50
N ASP A 373 -0.46 -9.31 -5.19
CA ASP A 373 -0.56 -8.57 -3.94
C ASP A 373 -1.78 -9.06 -3.15
N ARG A 374 -1.54 -9.64 -1.98
CA ARG A 374 -2.56 -10.24 -1.11
C ARG A 374 -3.04 -9.30 -0.01
N PHE A 375 -2.36 -8.19 0.19
CA PHE A 375 -2.75 -7.16 1.15
C PHE A 375 -3.08 -5.85 0.44
N LEU A 376 -4.37 -5.55 0.29
CA LEU A 376 -4.87 -4.35 -0.37
C LEU A 376 -5.23 -3.30 0.67
N PHE A 377 -4.84 -2.07 0.42
CA PHE A 377 -5.17 -0.95 1.30
C PHE A 377 -5.69 0.23 0.47
N HIS A 378 -6.92 0.65 0.73
CA HIS A 378 -7.55 1.78 0.06
C HIS A 378 -7.91 2.87 1.06
N TYR A 379 -7.66 4.10 0.67
CA TYR A 379 -7.89 5.30 1.46
C TYR A 379 -8.80 6.24 0.70
N ASN A 380 -9.90 6.65 1.32
CA ASN A 380 -10.88 7.56 0.75
C ASN A 380 -10.98 8.83 1.59
N PHE A 381 -10.91 9.97 0.91
CA PHE A 381 -10.99 11.30 1.53
C PHE A 381 -12.11 12.11 0.87
N PRO A 382 -13.37 11.88 1.25
CA PRO A 382 -14.50 12.60 0.68
C PRO A 382 -14.55 14.05 1.17
N PRO A 383 -15.14 14.98 0.40
CA PRO A 383 -15.19 16.40 0.74
C PRO A 383 -15.83 16.70 2.09
N TYR A 384 -16.84 15.92 2.49
CA TYR A 384 -17.52 16.12 3.78
C TYR A 384 -16.59 15.95 4.99
N SER A 385 -15.46 15.26 4.84
CA SER A 385 -14.50 15.07 5.94
C SER A 385 -13.85 16.38 6.42
N VAL A 386 -13.91 17.42 5.61
CA VAL A 386 -13.48 18.78 5.95
C VAL A 386 -14.62 19.79 5.92
N GLY A 387 -15.87 19.32 5.83
CA GLY A 387 -17.06 20.17 5.82
C GLY A 387 -17.34 20.85 4.46
N GLU A 388 -16.73 20.35 3.38
CA GLU A 388 -16.86 20.92 2.05
C GLU A 388 -17.80 20.11 1.16
N THR A 389 -18.30 20.75 0.11
CA THR A 389 -18.92 20.08 -1.03
C THR A 389 -17.89 19.90 -2.13
N GLY A 390 -17.99 18.80 -2.89
CA GLY A 390 -17.02 18.55 -3.96
C GLY A 390 -17.39 17.37 -4.84
N ARG A 391 -16.67 17.25 -5.95
CA ARG A 391 -16.88 16.15 -6.90
C ARG A 391 -16.28 14.85 -6.34
N ILE A 392 -17.08 13.80 -6.30
CA ILE A 392 -16.64 12.42 -6.03
C ILE A 392 -16.20 11.80 -7.35
N GLY A 393 -15.03 11.17 -7.36
CA GLY A 393 -14.45 10.56 -8.57
C GLY A 393 -13.38 9.53 -8.23
N SER A 394 -12.46 9.28 -9.17
CA SER A 394 -11.32 8.39 -8.94
C SER A 394 -10.38 8.97 -7.87
N PRO A 395 -9.66 8.12 -7.11
CA PRO A 395 -8.69 8.56 -6.12
C PRO A 395 -7.67 9.53 -6.71
N LYS A 396 -7.40 10.61 -6.00
CA LYS A 396 -6.40 11.61 -6.37
C LYS A 396 -5.00 11.13 -5.94
N ARG A 397 -3.94 11.74 -6.49
CA ARG A 397 -2.54 11.44 -6.14
C ARG A 397 -2.28 11.46 -4.62
N ARG A 398 -2.94 12.35 -3.87
CA ARG A 398 -2.82 12.44 -2.41
C ARG A 398 -3.43 11.21 -1.73
N GLU A 399 -4.61 10.77 -2.16
CA GLU A 399 -5.28 9.59 -1.59
C GLU A 399 -4.48 8.32 -1.83
N ILE A 400 -3.91 8.15 -3.03
CA ILE A 400 -3.01 7.04 -3.37
C ILE A 400 -1.78 7.05 -2.43
N GLY A 401 -1.14 8.22 -2.25
CA GLY A 401 0.01 8.36 -1.36
C GLY A 401 -0.30 8.05 0.10
N HIS A 402 -1.44 8.52 0.61
CA HIS A 402 -1.89 8.25 1.99
C HIS A 402 -2.24 6.78 2.20
N GLY A 403 -2.93 6.15 1.24
CA GLY A 403 -3.23 4.72 1.27
C GLY A 403 -1.95 3.88 1.30
N ARG A 404 -0.96 4.22 0.45
CA ARG A 404 0.32 3.51 0.40
C ARG A 404 1.12 3.65 1.70
N LEU A 405 1.15 4.85 2.29
CA LEU A 405 1.80 5.08 3.58
C LEU A 405 1.13 4.26 4.70
N ALA A 406 -0.21 4.25 4.75
CA ALA A 406 -0.93 3.47 5.74
C ALA A 406 -0.72 1.96 5.55
N LYS A 407 -0.69 1.47 4.30
CA LYS A 407 -0.34 0.08 3.96
C LYS A 407 1.04 -0.30 4.50
N ARG A 408 2.08 0.49 4.20
CA ARG A 408 3.45 0.28 4.71
C ARG A 408 3.49 0.25 6.23
N GLY A 409 2.70 1.11 6.88
CA GLY A 409 2.63 1.17 8.34
C GLY A 409 2.26 -0.16 8.98
N VAL A 410 1.36 -0.92 8.39
CA VAL A 410 0.86 -2.18 8.97
C VAL A 410 1.43 -3.43 8.31
N LEU A 411 2.13 -3.32 7.17
CA LEU A 411 2.60 -4.48 6.39
C LEU A 411 3.56 -5.38 7.18
N ALA A 412 4.47 -4.81 7.96
CA ALA A 412 5.47 -5.55 8.75
C ALA A 412 4.85 -6.48 9.80
N VAL A 413 3.63 -6.20 10.23
CA VAL A 413 2.93 -7.01 11.24
C VAL A 413 1.93 -8.01 10.64
N MET A 414 1.74 -7.99 9.34
CA MET A 414 0.84 -8.93 8.67
C MET A 414 1.37 -10.37 8.78
N PRO A 415 0.48 -11.37 8.96
CA PRO A 415 0.87 -12.77 8.94
C PRO A 415 1.31 -13.21 7.54
N SER A 416 2.12 -14.26 7.48
CA SER A 416 2.47 -14.92 6.22
C SER A 416 1.25 -15.63 5.58
N ALA A 417 1.36 -15.96 4.29
CA ALA A 417 0.33 -16.71 3.59
C ALA A 417 0.10 -18.13 4.15
N GLU A 418 1.13 -18.72 4.76
CA GLU A 418 1.07 -20.04 5.38
C GLU A 418 0.34 -19.98 6.74
N GLU A 419 0.57 -18.91 7.50
CA GLU A 419 -0.10 -18.69 8.80
C GLU A 419 -1.55 -18.26 8.64
N PHE A 420 -1.86 -17.42 7.63
CA PHE A 420 -3.19 -16.90 7.39
C PHE A 420 -3.49 -16.83 5.88
N PRO A 421 -4.10 -17.86 5.30
CA PRO A 421 -4.21 -18.04 3.85
C PRO A 421 -5.30 -17.17 3.20
N TYR A 422 -5.53 -15.98 3.71
CA TYR A 422 -6.51 -15.03 3.17
C TYR A 422 -5.85 -13.90 2.39
N VAL A 423 -6.55 -13.39 1.40
CA VAL A 423 -6.33 -12.05 0.87
C VAL A 423 -7.05 -11.08 1.79
N VAL A 424 -6.34 -10.04 2.23
CA VAL A 424 -6.89 -9.06 3.17
C VAL A 424 -7.02 -7.72 2.47
N ARG A 425 -8.21 -7.13 2.51
CA ARG A 425 -8.45 -5.77 2.03
C ARG A 425 -8.87 -4.88 3.18
N VAL A 426 -8.12 -3.79 3.40
CA VAL A 426 -8.51 -2.73 4.32
C VAL A 426 -8.95 -1.51 3.52
N VAL A 427 -10.08 -0.93 3.91
CA VAL A 427 -10.55 0.37 3.40
C VAL A 427 -10.64 1.33 4.57
N SER A 428 -10.01 2.49 4.44
CA SER A 428 -10.11 3.57 5.41
C SER A 428 -10.93 4.71 4.83
N GLU A 429 -12.12 4.93 5.38
CA GLU A 429 -13.00 6.06 5.06
C GLU A 429 -12.73 7.17 6.06
N ILE A 430 -12.25 8.31 5.58
CA ILE A 430 -12.03 9.48 6.43
C ILE A 430 -13.34 10.22 6.60
N THR A 431 -13.86 10.22 7.81
CA THR A 431 -15.14 10.83 8.15
C THR A 431 -14.98 12.25 8.68
N GLU A 432 -13.83 12.56 9.28
CA GLU A 432 -13.46 13.90 9.77
C GLU A 432 -11.94 14.07 9.69
N SER A 433 -11.47 15.30 9.35
CA SER A 433 -10.04 15.56 9.20
C SER A 433 -9.62 16.96 9.66
N ASN A 434 -8.74 16.97 10.66
CA ASN A 434 -7.96 18.12 11.09
C ASN A 434 -6.55 17.69 11.51
N GLY A 435 -5.71 17.38 10.52
CA GLY A 435 -4.33 16.91 10.71
C GLY A 435 -4.19 15.38 10.70
N SER A 436 -3.32 14.91 9.83
CA SER A 436 -2.86 13.53 9.62
C SER A 436 -3.91 12.42 9.69
N SER A 437 -4.83 12.43 8.75
CA SER A 437 -5.80 11.36 8.53
C SER A 437 -5.14 10.03 8.11
N SER A 438 -3.97 10.06 7.45
CA SER A 438 -3.23 8.84 7.11
C SER A 438 -2.73 8.09 8.34
N MET A 439 -2.32 8.79 9.40
CA MET A 439 -1.92 8.16 10.66
C MET A 439 -3.11 7.66 11.48
N ALA A 440 -4.26 8.32 11.39
CA ALA A 440 -5.53 7.77 11.89
C ALA A 440 -5.91 6.47 11.14
N SER A 441 -5.66 6.42 9.82
CA SER A 441 -5.88 5.21 9.01
C SER A 441 -4.97 4.05 9.43
N VAL A 442 -3.72 4.29 9.81
CA VAL A 442 -2.82 3.26 10.35
C VAL A 442 -3.39 2.66 11.64
N CYS A 443 -3.80 3.52 12.58
CA CYS A 443 -4.39 3.08 13.85
C CYS A 443 -5.70 2.33 13.63
N GLY A 444 -6.62 2.90 12.83
CA GLY A 444 -7.89 2.28 12.48
C GLY A 444 -7.74 0.94 11.77
N ALA A 445 -6.79 0.83 10.84
CA ALA A 445 -6.48 -0.41 10.13
C ALA A 445 -5.96 -1.50 11.09
N SER A 446 -5.03 -1.15 11.98
CA SER A 446 -4.53 -2.09 12.99
C SER A 446 -5.68 -2.64 13.85
N LEU A 447 -6.58 -1.78 14.30
CA LEU A 447 -7.76 -2.15 15.06
C LEU A 447 -8.75 -3.03 14.26
N ALA A 448 -9.04 -2.65 13.00
CA ALA A 448 -9.96 -3.38 12.14
C ALA A 448 -9.42 -4.77 11.77
N LEU A 449 -8.11 -4.91 11.57
CA LEU A 449 -7.43 -6.20 11.37
C LEU A 449 -7.55 -7.09 12.60
N MET A 450 -7.34 -6.55 13.80
CA MET A 450 -7.51 -7.27 15.07
C MET A 450 -8.97 -7.67 15.29
N ASP A 451 -9.93 -6.80 14.97
CA ASP A 451 -11.37 -7.07 15.03
C ASP A 451 -11.80 -8.15 14.03
N ALA A 452 -11.15 -8.24 12.87
CA ALA A 452 -11.38 -9.28 11.87
C ALA A 452 -10.78 -10.66 12.24
N GLY A 453 -10.03 -10.76 13.34
CA GLY A 453 -9.32 -11.98 13.72
C GLY A 453 -8.07 -12.26 12.89
N VAL A 454 -7.52 -11.24 12.18
CA VAL A 454 -6.23 -11.38 11.50
C VAL A 454 -5.13 -11.44 12.56
N PRO A 455 -4.31 -12.51 12.59
CA PRO A 455 -3.29 -12.70 13.62
C PRO A 455 -2.05 -11.83 13.35
N ILE A 456 -2.24 -10.49 13.39
CA ILE A 456 -1.12 -9.56 13.25
C ILE A 456 -0.14 -9.74 14.41
N LYS A 457 1.16 -9.62 14.14
CA LYS A 457 2.25 -9.83 15.12
C LYS A 457 2.18 -8.86 16.30
N ALA A 458 1.75 -7.63 16.06
CA ALA A 458 1.60 -6.57 17.04
C ALA A 458 0.66 -5.47 16.55
N ALA A 459 0.05 -4.72 17.47
CA ALA A 459 -0.68 -3.51 17.12
C ALA A 459 0.27 -2.42 16.61
N VAL A 460 -0.20 -1.63 15.66
CA VAL A 460 0.56 -0.51 15.06
C VAL A 460 -0.19 0.79 15.29
N ALA A 461 0.52 1.80 15.76
CA ALA A 461 0.02 3.16 15.86
C ALA A 461 0.82 4.10 14.96
N GLY A 462 0.16 5.14 14.47
CA GLY A 462 0.75 6.20 13.66
C GLY A 462 0.55 7.58 14.27
N ILE A 463 1.57 8.43 14.14
CA ILE A 463 1.57 9.81 14.62
C ILE A 463 2.21 10.75 13.60
N ALA A 464 1.73 11.99 13.52
CA ALA A 464 2.34 13.06 12.73
C ALA A 464 3.00 14.08 13.64
N MET A 465 4.24 14.39 13.33
CA MET A 465 5.06 15.39 14.01
C MET A 465 5.22 16.60 13.10
N GLY A 466 5.32 17.78 13.70
CA GLY A 466 5.63 19.01 13.00
C GLY A 466 6.88 19.68 13.56
N LEU A 467 7.30 20.72 12.85
CA LEU A 467 8.44 21.54 13.21
C LEU A 467 8.08 23.02 12.96
N VAL A 468 8.41 23.85 13.91
CA VAL A 468 8.52 25.29 13.72
C VAL A 468 9.96 25.70 14.00
N LYS A 469 10.63 26.29 13.01
CA LYS A 469 12.04 26.67 13.09
C LYS A 469 12.23 28.10 12.58
N GLU A 470 12.83 28.96 13.39
CA GLU A 470 13.25 30.31 13.02
C GLU A 470 14.72 30.46 13.41
N ASN A 471 15.57 30.60 12.43
CA ASN A 471 17.03 30.62 12.60
C ASN A 471 17.52 29.38 13.37
N ASP A 472 18.12 29.58 14.55
CA ASP A 472 18.62 28.49 15.41
C ASP A 472 17.56 27.99 16.42
N ASN A 473 16.44 28.70 16.58
CA ASN A 473 15.36 28.26 17.46
C ASN A 473 14.41 27.33 16.74
N PHE A 474 14.05 26.22 17.41
CA PHE A 474 13.06 25.30 16.87
C PHE A 474 12.23 24.62 17.96
N VAL A 475 11.04 24.21 17.60
CA VAL A 475 10.13 23.43 18.43
C VAL A 475 9.55 22.29 17.59
N VAL A 476 9.66 21.06 18.07
CA VAL A 476 9.00 19.88 17.50
C VAL A 476 7.64 19.71 18.17
N LEU A 477 6.60 19.49 17.35
CA LEU A 477 5.21 19.32 17.79
C LEU A 477 4.74 17.89 17.56
N SER A 478 4.13 17.26 18.59
CA SER A 478 3.44 15.98 18.44
C SER A 478 2.00 16.17 18.00
N ASP A 479 1.50 15.30 17.15
CA ASP A 479 0.10 15.28 16.70
C ASP A 479 -0.36 16.63 16.18
N ILE A 480 0.21 17.06 15.06
CA ILE A 480 -0.09 18.35 14.45
C ILE A 480 -1.51 18.44 13.89
N LEU A 481 -2.10 19.62 14.04
CA LEU A 481 -3.33 20.02 13.40
C LEU A 481 -3.09 20.38 11.91
N GLY A 482 -4.17 20.49 11.14
CA GLY A 482 -4.09 20.94 9.75
C GLY A 482 -3.43 22.33 9.59
N ASP A 483 -3.76 23.28 10.48
CA ASP A 483 -3.15 24.60 10.51
C ASP A 483 -1.66 24.52 10.82
N GLU A 484 -1.26 23.69 11.76
CA GLU A 484 0.15 23.51 12.16
C GLU A 484 0.97 22.77 11.09
N ASP A 485 0.34 21.87 10.30
CA ASP A 485 0.95 21.33 9.10
C ASP A 485 1.14 22.41 8.04
N HIS A 486 0.12 23.23 7.79
CA HIS A 486 0.19 24.28 6.77
C HIS A 486 1.23 25.35 7.10
N LEU A 487 1.26 25.82 8.35
CA LEU A 487 2.12 26.91 8.83
C LEU A 487 3.51 26.42 9.32
N GLY A 488 3.71 25.13 9.44
CA GLY A 488 4.95 24.52 9.91
C GLY A 488 5.94 24.20 8.80
N ASP A 489 7.15 23.81 9.20
CA ASP A 489 8.31 23.59 8.33
C ASP A 489 8.55 22.10 8.00
N MET A 490 7.86 21.19 8.69
CA MET A 490 8.00 19.74 8.52
C MET A 490 6.65 19.03 8.75
N ASP A 491 6.35 18.08 7.90
CA ASP A 491 5.35 17.04 8.10
C ASP A 491 6.07 15.68 8.22
N PHE A 492 6.14 15.15 9.42
CA PHE A 492 6.89 13.94 9.72
C PHE A 492 5.99 12.88 10.34
N LYS A 493 5.69 11.84 9.58
CA LYS A 493 4.81 10.76 9.96
C LYS A 493 5.61 9.52 10.34
N VAL A 494 5.30 8.96 11.50
CA VAL A 494 5.95 7.76 12.05
C VAL A 494 4.88 6.74 12.43
N ALA A 495 4.94 5.56 11.84
CA ALA A 495 4.14 4.41 12.23
C ALA A 495 5.03 3.33 12.83
N GLY A 496 4.50 2.57 13.79
CA GLY A 496 5.25 1.47 14.39
C GLY A 496 4.52 0.76 15.52
N THR A 497 5.16 -0.31 15.98
CA THR A 497 4.75 -1.13 17.13
C THR A 497 5.35 -0.56 18.41
N ARG A 498 5.24 -1.29 19.53
CA ARG A 498 5.96 -0.98 20.76
C ARG A 498 7.48 -1.15 20.61
N GLU A 499 7.90 -2.06 19.76
CA GLU A 499 9.32 -2.46 19.59
C GLU A 499 10.07 -1.57 18.61
N GLY A 500 9.40 -1.08 17.55
CA GLY A 500 10.09 -0.27 16.54
C GLY A 500 9.17 0.33 15.48
N VAL A 501 9.79 1.02 14.55
CA VAL A 501 9.18 1.73 13.42
C VAL A 501 8.89 0.75 12.29
N THR A 502 7.71 0.89 11.67
CA THR A 502 7.28 0.13 10.49
C THR A 502 7.21 0.98 9.23
N ALA A 503 6.95 2.27 9.38
CA ALA A 503 7.01 3.22 8.26
C ALA A 503 7.36 4.63 8.77
N LEU A 504 8.07 5.35 7.91
CA LEU A 504 8.44 6.73 8.14
C LEU A 504 8.27 7.51 6.84
N GLN A 505 7.59 8.66 6.92
CA GLN A 505 7.49 9.60 5.81
C GLN A 505 7.76 11.00 6.32
N MET A 506 8.65 11.73 5.64
CA MET A 506 9.02 13.10 6.00
C MET A 506 9.00 13.99 4.78
N ASP A 507 8.39 15.15 4.93
CA ASP A 507 8.37 16.24 3.98
C ASP A 507 8.85 17.51 4.69
N ILE A 508 9.89 18.13 4.14
CA ILE A 508 10.47 19.36 4.65
C ILE A 508 10.10 20.50 3.70
N LYS A 509 9.63 21.62 4.25
CA LYS A 509 9.18 22.79 3.50
C LYS A 509 10.21 23.93 3.50
N ILE A 510 11.30 23.76 4.23
CA ILE A 510 12.43 24.66 4.33
C ILE A 510 13.68 24.03 3.70
N GLU A 511 14.82 24.72 3.71
CA GLU A 511 16.07 24.23 3.09
C GLU A 511 16.60 22.90 3.66
N GLY A 512 16.02 22.41 4.77
CA GLY A 512 16.28 21.12 5.37
C GLY A 512 16.41 21.14 6.90
N ILE A 513 16.56 19.96 7.48
CA ILE A 513 16.71 19.76 8.93
C ILE A 513 18.00 19.00 9.25
N THR A 514 18.48 19.22 10.48
CA THR A 514 19.67 18.54 11.00
C THR A 514 19.32 17.16 11.58
N PRO A 515 20.30 16.24 11.69
CA PRO A 515 20.11 14.95 12.36
C PRO A 515 19.63 15.10 13.82
N GLU A 516 20.03 16.18 14.50
CA GLU A 516 19.60 16.48 15.87
C GLU A 516 18.09 16.74 15.95
N ILE A 517 17.55 17.57 15.07
CA ILE A 517 16.10 17.83 14.98
C ILE A 517 15.36 16.53 14.71
N MET A 518 15.85 15.71 13.80
CA MET A 518 15.25 14.41 13.46
C MET A 518 15.27 13.44 14.65
N GLN A 519 16.37 13.39 15.41
CA GLN A 519 16.46 12.57 16.63
C GLN A 519 15.42 12.98 17.67
N ILE A 520 15.26 14.30 17.89
CA ILE A 520 14.25 14.83 18.83
C ILE A 520 12.85 14.46 18.35
N ALA A 521 12.57 14.63 17.07
CA ALA A 521 11.28 14.30 16.47
C ALA A 521 10.95 12.79 16.59
N LEU A 522 11.91 11.91 16.33
CA LEU A 522 11.74 10.47 16.48
C LEU A 522 11.49 10.05 17.94
N ASN A 523 12.24 10.60 18.88
CA ASN A 523 12.05 10.32 20.31
C ASN A 523 10.69 10.79 20.80
N GLN A 524 10.26 11.97 20.40
CA GLN A 524 8.96 12.52 20.76
C GLN A 524 7.82 11.73 20.08
N ALA A 525 7.99 11.31 18.82
CA ALA A 525 7.06 10.43 18.13
C ALA A 525 6.92 9.06 18.80
N LYS A 526 8.03 8.51 19.35
CA LYS A 526 8.00 7.27 20.15
C LYS A 526 7.10 7.41 21.37
N GLY A 527 7.26 8.50 22.14
CA GLY A 527 6.40 8.77 23.31
C GLY A 527 4.93 8.85 22.95
N ALA A 528 4.59 9.59 21.88
CA ALA A 528 3.23 9.72 21.38
C ALA A 528 2.66 8.37 20.88
N ARG A 529 3.44 7.59 20.14
CA ARG A 529 3.06 6.26 19.66
C ARG A 529 2.77 5.29 20.81
N MET A 530 3.61 5.29 21.87
CA MET A 530 3.38 4.46 23.05
C MET A 530 2.08 4.81 23.76
N HIS A 531 1.75 6.10 23.86
CA HIS A 531 0.48 6.55 24.41
C HIS A 531 -0.71 6.04 23.60
N ILE A 532 -0.68 6.21 22.26
CA ILE A 532 -1.76 5.75 21.36
C ILE A 532 -1.93 4.23 21.46
N LEU A 533 -0.84 3.45 21.41
CA LEU A 533 -0.88 1.99 21.57
C LEU A 533 -1.49 1.57 22.90
N GLY A 534 -1.22 2.30 23.98
CA GLY A 534 -1.82 2.02 25.29
C GLY A 534 -3.33 2.21 25.31
N VAL A 535 -3.86 3.21 24.59
CA VAL A 535 -5.31 3.41 24.46
C VAL A 535 -5.94 2.38 23.51
N MET A 536 -5.26 2.05 22.41
CA MET A 536 -5.72 0.99 21.49
C MET A 536 -5.84 -0.37 22.19
N GLU A 537 -4.88 -0.72 23.06
CA GLU A 537 -4.88 -1.96 23.84
C GLU A 537 -6.07 -2.05 24.80
N GLN A 538 -6.53 -0.92 25.35
CA GLN A 538 -7.75 -0.89 26.19
C GLN A 538 -9.02 -1.19 25.37
N ALA A 539 -9.07 -0.79 24.11
CA ALA A 539 -10.20 -1.06 23.22
C ALA A 539 -10.20 -2.51 22.71
N ILE A 540 -9.05 -3.02 22.29
CA ILE A 540 -8.86 -4.41 21.84
C ILE A 540 -7.43 -4.85 22.18
N PRO A 541 -7.24 -5.74 23.18
CA PRO A 541 -5.89 -6.11 23.65
C PRO A 541 -5.15 -7.09 22.75
N ALA A 542 -5.87 -7.87 21.94
CA ALA A 542 -5.32 -8.87 21.04
C ALA A 542 -6.29 -9.09 19.85
N PRO A 543 -5.81 -9.63 18.73
CA PRO A 543 -6.70 -10.08 17.66
C PRO A 543 -7.78 -11.02 18.20
N ARG A 544 -9.01 -10.94 17.66
CA ARG A 544 -10.07 -11.87 18.02
C ARG A 544 -9.63 -13.29 17.72
N ALA A 545 -10.04 -14.22 18.58
CA ALA A 545 -9.66 -15.64 18.45
C ALA A 545 -10.27 -16.31 17.19
N ASP A 546 -11.39 -15.78 16.72
CA ASP A 546 -12.11 -16.31 15.54
C ASP A 546 -12.39 -15.19 14.55
N ILE A 547 -12.45 -15.54 13.28
CA ILE A 547 -12.89 -14.62 12.22
C ILE A 547 -14.41 -14.46 12.25
N SER A 548 -14.91 -13.37 11.63
CA SER A 548 -16.34 -13.10 11.51
C SER A 548 -17.11 -14.28 10.88
N ASP A 549 -18.33 -14.53 11.32
CA ASP A 549 -19.22 -15.53 10.71
C ASP A 549 -19.58 -15.20 9.25
N TYR A 550 -19.42 -13.96 8.85
CA TYR A 550 -19.63 -13.51 7.45
C TYR A 550 -18.39 -13.69 6.56
N ALA A 551 -17.23 -13.97 7.15
CA ALA A 551 -15.99 -14.22 6.41
C ALA A 551 -15.97 -15.65 5.85
N PRO A 552 -15.44 -15.88 4.63
CA PRO A 552 -15.28 -17.22 4.10
C PRO A 552 -14.29 -18.01 4.97
N ARG A 553 -14.67 -19.20 5.44
CA ARG A 553 -13.76 -20.12 6.14
C ARG A 553 -13.01 -20.96 5.12
N ILE A 554 -11.71 -21.02 5.23
CA ILE A 554 -10.85 -21.81 4.34
C ILE A 554 -10.57 -23.16 4.99
N HIS A 555 -11.03 -24.25 4.33
CA HIS A 555 -10.75 -25.63 4.66
C HIS A 555 -9.67 -26.15 3.72
N THR A 556 -8.68 -26.85 4.27
CA THR A 556 -7.56 -27.38 3.48
C THR A 556 -7.60 -28.89 3.51
N MET A 557 -7.45 -29.53 2.34
CA MET A 557 -7.25 -30.96 2.23
C MET A 557 -6.10 -31.25 1.26
N LYS A 558 -5.49 -32.43 1.37
CA LYS A 558 -4.39 -32.87 0.50
C LYS A 558 -4.84 -33.99 -0.40
N ILE A 559 -4.57 -33.88 -1.69
CA ILE A 559 -4.80 -34.92 -2.68
C ILE A 559 -3.49 -35.31 -3.37
N ASP A 560 -3.42 -36.50 -4.01
CA ASP A 560 -2.29 -36.84 -4.84
C ASP A 560 -2.18 -35.86 -6.02
N PRO A 561 -1.03 -35.20 -6.26
CA PRO A 561 -0.83 -34.30 -7.40
C PRO A 561 -1.24 -34.88 -8.76
N LYS A 562 -1.15 -36.20 -8.92
CA LYS A 562 -1.61 -36.89 -10.14
C LYS A 562 -3.11 -36.80 -10.36
N LYS A 563 -3.88 -36.59 -9.28
CA LYS A 563 -5.36 -36.52 -9.29
C LYS A 563 -5.89 -35.09 -9.48
N ILE A 564 -5.04 -34.08 -9.49
CA ILE A 564 -5.43 -32.69 -9.72
C ILE A 564 -6.25 -32.57 -11.01
N LYS A 565 -5.84 -33.26 -12.08
CA LYS A 565 -6.53 -33.25 -13.37
C LYS A 565 -7.95 -33.80 -13.30
N ASP A 566 -8.19 -34.78 -12.43
CA ASP A 566 -9.50 -35.43 -12.25
C ASP A 566 -10.44 -34.46 -11.52
N VAL A 567 -9.96 -33.73 -10.50
CA VAL A 567 -10.72 -32.72 -9.77
C VAL A 567 -11.01 -31.49 -10.63
N ILE A 568 -10.05 -31.04 -11.42
CA ILE A 568 -10.25 -29.91 -12.35
C ILE A 568 -11.24 -30.32 -13.47
N GLY A 569 -11.12 -31.53 -14.00
CA GLY A 569 -11.89 -32.02 -15.12
C GLY A 569 -11.51 -31.39 -16.46
N LYS A 570 -12.04 -31.89 -17.55
CA LYS A 570 -11.75 -31.43 -18.92
C LYS A 570 -12.16 -29.96 -19.08
N GLY A 571 -11.19 -29.09 -19.32
CA GLY A 571 -11.40 -27.64 -19.45
C GLY A 571 -11.98 -26.99 -18.20
N GLY A 572 -11.78 -27.55 -17.01
CA GLY A 572 -12.28 -27.03 -15.74
C GLY A 572 -13.75 -27.32 -15.46
N ALA A 573 -14.38 -28.27 -16.16
CA ALA A 573 -15.81 -28.54 -16.03
C ALA A 573 -16.18 -29.07 -14.63
N THR A 574 -15.39 -30.00 -14.06
CA THR A 574 -15.70 -30.61 -12.77
C THR A 574 -15.60 -29.60 -11.63
N ILE A 575 -14.51 -28.85 -11.58
CA ILE A 575 -14.31 -27.84 -10.52
C ILE A 575 -15.36 -26.72 -10.59
N ARG A 576 -15.77 -26.30 -11.80
CA ARG A 576 -16.86 -25.33 -11.97
C ARG A 576 -18.19 -25.88 -11.48
N ALA A 577 -18.54 -27.11 -11.82
CA ALA A 577 -19.78 -27.74 -11.35
C ALA A 577 -19.80 -27.84 -9.82
N LEU A 578 -18.70 -28.25 -9.18
CA LEU A 578 -18.58 -28.30 -7.73
C LEU A 578 -18.79 -26.90 -7.09
N THR A 579 -18.15 -25.89 -7.67
CA THR A 579 -18.29 -24.49 -7.20
C THR A 579 -19.73 -23.96 -7.35
N GLU A 580 -20.36 -24.23 -8.49
CA GLU A 580 -21.73 -23.78 -8.76
C GLU A 580 -22.79 -24.50 -7.88
N GLU A 581 -22.64 -25.81 -7.69
CA GLU A 581 -23.56 -26.61 -6.87
C GLU A 581 -23.53 -26.23 -5.39
N THR A 582 -22.38 -25.86 -4.87
CA THR A 582 -22.16 -25.68 -3.43
C THR A 582 -21.98 -24.23 -3.01
N GLY A 583 -21.80 -23.29 -3.97
CA GLY A 583 -21.54 -21.89 -3.69
C GLY A 583 -20.17 -21.65 -3.01
N THR A 584 -19.21 -22.60 -3.16
CA THR A 584 -17.87 -22.52 -2.56
C THR A 584 -16.84 -22.02 -3.58
N SER A 585 -15.68 -21.59 -3.12
CA SER A 585 -14.51 -21.35 -3.97
C SER A 585 -13.47 -22.43 -3.73
N ILE A 586 -12.90 -23.01 -4.80
CA ILE A 586 -11.96 -24.13 -4.72
C ILE A 586 -10.69 -23.73 -5.46
N ASP A 587 -9.55 -23.69 -4.77
CA ASP A 587 -8.23 -23.47 -5.34
C ASP A 587 -7.36 -24.71 -5.10
N ILE A 588 -6.52 -25.05 -6.08
CA ILE A 588 -5.70 -26.26 -6.03
C ILE A 588 -4.26 -25.87 -6.39
N ASP A 589 -3.36 -26.08 -5.45
CA ASP A 589 -1.93 -25.85 -5.64
C ASP A 589 -1.28 -27.05 -6.37
N ASP A 590 -0.16 -26.84 -7.05
CA ASP A 590 0.54 -27.85 -7.83
C ASP A 590 1.03 -29.04 -6.98
N ASP A 591 1.20 -28.86 -5.68
CA ASP A 591 1.59 -29.89 -4.72
C ASP A 591 0.43 -30.77 -4.23
N GLY A 592 -0.79 -30.52 -4.75
CA GLY A 592 -2.01 -31.24 -4.38
C GLY A 592 -2.74 -30.69 -3.16
N THR A 593 -2.37 -29.52 -2.65
CA THR A 593 -3.14 -28.85 -1.60
C THR A 593 -4.39 -28.22 -2.19
N VAL A 594 -5.56 -28.63 -1.72
CA VAL A 594 -6.86 -28.09 -2.11
C VAL A 594 -7.36 -27.17 -1.00
N LYS A 595 -7.60 -25.91 -1.33
CA LYS A 595 -8.17 -24.89 -0.44
C LYS A 595 -9.61 -24.63 -0.83
N ILE A 596 -10.52 -24.83 0.10
CA ILE A 596 -11.98 -24.67 -0.10
C ILE A 596 -12.46 -23.54 0.79
N ALA A 597 -12.88 -22.43 0.20
CA ALA A 597 -13.43 -21.31 0.91
C ALA A 597 -14.97 -21.34 0.85
N ALA A 598 -15.59 -21.32 2.01
CA ALA A 598 -17.05 -21.35 2.16
C ALA A 598 -17.50 -20.51 3.35
N THR A 599 -18.62 -19.82 3.23
CA THR A 599 -19.32 -19.16 4.35
C THR A 599 -20.18 -20.15 5.15
N ASP A 600 -20.55 -21.28 4.55
CA ASP A 600 -21.29 -22.37 5.19
C ASP A 600 -20.39 -23.61 5.35
N ASN A 601 -20.20 -24.04 6.59
CA ASN A 601 -19.40 -25.21 6.92
C ASN A 601 -19.97 -26.53 6.33
N ASN A 602 -21.29 -26.63 6.13
CA ASN A 602 -21.90 -27.80 5.50
C ASN A 602 -21.58 -27.85 4.01
N ALA A 603 -21.54 -26.70 3.33
CA ALA A 603 -21.12 -26.60 1.94
C ALA A 603 -19.65 -27.03 1.76
N ALA A 604 -18.76 -26.60 2.67
CA ALA A 604 -17.37 -27.02 2.67
C ALA A 604 -17.24 -28.55 2.81
N LYS A 605 -17.91 -29.12 3.80
CA LYS A 605 -17.88 -30.58 4.03
C LYS A 605 -18.41 -31.37 2.82
N ALA A 606 -19.49 -30.87 2.20
CA ALA A 606 -20.05 -31.48 1.01
C ALA A 606 -19.06 -31.50 -0.17
N VAL A 607 -18.36 -30.40 -0.39
CA VAL A 607 -17.30 -30.32 -1.42
C VAL A 607 -16.14 -31.25 -1.09
N MET A 608 -15.67 -31.26 0.14
CA MET A 608 -14.57 -32.13 0.57
C MET A 608 -14.93 -33.59 0.30
N ALA A 609 -16.10 -34.05 0.72
CA ALA A 609 -16.58 -35.41 0.46
C ALA A 609 -16.65 -35.69 -1.06
N ARG A 610 -17.12 -34.75 -1.88
CA ARG A 610 -17.18 -34.91 -3.35
C ARG A 610 -15.80 -34.99 -3.98
N ILE A 611 -14.83 -34.20 -3.47
CA ILE A 611 -13.44 -34.28 -3.94
C ILE A 611 -12.81 -35.63 -3.53
N GLU A 612 -13.05 -36.07 -2.30
CA GLU A 612 -12.61 -37.41 -1.83
C GLU A 612 -13.15 -38.53 -2.72
N ASP A 613 -14.43 -38.47 -3.06
CA ASP A 613 -15.04 -39.42 -4.00
C ASP A 613 -14.39 -39.44 -5.38
N ILE A 614 -14.05 -38.22 -5.91
CA ILE A 614 -13.39 -38.09 -7.23
C ILE A 614 -11.97 -38.68 -7.22
N VAL A 615 -11.22 -38.44 -6.17
CA VAL A 615 -9.80 -38.88 -6.06
C VAL A 615 -9.66 -40.29 -5.55
N ALA A 616 -10.71 -40.85 -4.93
CA ALA A 616 -10.68 -42.20 -4.37
C ALA A 616 -10.32 -43.27 -5.43
N GLU A 617 -9.49 -44.18 -5.09
CA GLU A 617 -9.13 -45.30 -5.96
C GLU A 617 -10.01 -46.50 -5.70
N VAL A 618 -10.38 -47.17 -6.78
CA VAL A 618 -11.12 -48.45 -6.69
C VAL A 618 -10.14 -49.52 -6.32
N GLU A 619 -10.40 -50.18 -5.19
CA GLU A 619 -9.54 -51.28 -4.70
C GLU A 619 -10.04 -52.63 -5.12
N VAL A 620 -9.13 -53.53 -5.53
CA VAL A 620 -9.47 -54.91 -5.84
C VAL A 620 -9.89 -55.64 -4.55
N ASN A 621 -10.93 -56.42 -4.63
CA ASN A 621 -11.64 -57.10 -3.52
C ASN A 621 -12.50 -56.25 -2.61
N ALA A 622 -12.54 -54.92 -2.79
CA ALA A 622 -13.47 -54.06 -2.08
C ALA A 622 -14.90 -54.18 -2.62
N VAL A 623 -15.89 -53.97 -1.75
CA VAL A 623 -17.32 -54.02 -2.08
C VAL A 623 -17.83 -52.57 -2.12
N TYR A 624 -18.48 -52.20 -3.21
CA TYR A 624 -19.07 -50.88 -3.42
C TYR A 624 -20.58 -50.99 -3.68
N THR A 625 -21.34 -50.03 -3.22
CA THR A 625 -22.69 -49.82 -3.69
C THR A 625 -22.64 -49.00 -4.97
N GLY A 626 -23.17 -49.52 -6.06
CA GLY A 626 -23.15 -48.86 -7.36
C GLY A 626 -24.51 -48.84 -8.00
N LYS A 627 -24.69 -47.94 -9.00
CA LYS A 627 -25.92 -47.80 -9.76
C LYS A 627 -25.75 -48.33 -11.17
N VAL A 628 -26.67 -49.17 -11.61
CA VAL A 628 -26.69 -49.73 -12.97
C VAL A 628 -26.89 -48.61 -13.97
N THR A 629 -25.92 -48.34 -14.84
CA THR A 629 -25.98 -47.32 -15.87
C THR A 629 -26.48 -47.84 -17.21
N ARG A 630 -26.15 -49.08 -17.53
CA ARG A 630 -26.52 -49.69 -18.80
C ARG A 630 -26.58 -51.22 -18.67
N VAL A 631 -27.62 -51.83 -19.26
CA VAL A 631 -27.80 -53.25 -19.35
C VAL A 631 -27.59 -53.67 -20.81
N VAL A 632 -26.76 -54.73 -21.00
CA VAL A 632 -26.42 -55.29 -22.30
C VAL A 632 -26.51 -56.85 -22.24
N ASP A 633 -26.54 -57.52 -23.38
CA ASP A 633 -26.78 -58.98 -23.43
C ASP A 633 -25.72 -59.82 -22.65
N PHE A 634 -24.50 -59.32 -22.55
CA PHE A 634 -23.39 -60.00 -21.86
C PHE A 634 -23.17 -59.53 -20.42
N GLY A 635 -23.93 -58.54 -19.90
CA GLY A 635 -23.76 -58.05 -18.54
C GLY A 635 -24.41 -56.69 -18.29
N ALA A 636 -24.05 -56.06 -17.18
CA ALA A 636 -24.47 -54.74 -16.84
C ALA A 636 -23.27 -53.85 -16.46
N PHE A 637 -23.31 -52.61 -16.87
CA PHE A 637 -22.39 -51.61 -16.42
C PHE A 637 -22.94 -50.96 -15.14
N VAL A 638 -22.10 -50.92 -14.12
CA VAL A 638 -22.42 -50.38 -12.82
C VAL A 638 -21.48 -49.25 -12.51
N SER A 639 -22.01 -48.05 -12.27
CA SER A 639 -21.23 -46.92 -11.79
C SER A 639 -21.01 -47.08 -10.28
N ILE A 640 -19.76 -47.11 -9.91
CA ILE A 640 -19.31 -47.19 -8.52
C ILE A 640 -18.56 -45.94 -8.15
N LEU A 641 -17.79 -45.90 -7.12
CA LEU A 641 -17.03 -44.82 -6.53
C LEU A 641 -16.54 -43.74 -7.55
N GLY A 642 -16.89 -42.49 -7.35
CA GLY A 642 -16.45 -41.39 -8.21
C GLY A 642 -16.95 -41.41 -9.66
N GLY A 643 -18.04 -42.15 -9.95
CA GLY A 643 -18.59 -42.29 -11.30
C GLY A 643 -17.83 -43.24 -12.22
N LYS A 644 -16.90 -44.05 -11.68
CA LYS A 644 -16.17 -45.06 -12.43
C LYS A 644 -17.08 -46.23 -12.78
N GLU A 645 -17.12 -46.60 -14.05
CA GLU A 645 -17.94 -47.71 -14.53
C GLU A 645 -17.17 -49.04 -14.52
N GLY A 646 -17.77 -50.06 -13.95
CA GLY A 646 -17.29 -51.45 -14.03
C GLY A 646 -18.33 -52.34 -14.66
N LEU A 647 -17.87 -53.43 -15.27
CA LEU A 647 -18.73 -54.43 -15.89
C LEU A 647 -18.99 -55.60 -14.95
N VAL A 648 -20.26 -55.84 -14.62
CA VAL A 648 -20.74 -57.12 -14.07
C VAL A 648 -21.12 -58.02 -15.24
N HIS A 649 -20.28 -58.99 -15.56
CA HIS A 649 -20.56 -59.94 -16.62
C HIS A 649 -21.77 -60.84 -16.22
N ILE A 650 -22.54 -61.31 -17.19
CA ILE A 650 -23.76 -62.13 -16.97
C ILE A 650 -23.50 -63.33 -16.04
N SER A 651 -22.30 -63.95 -16.11
CA SER A 651 -21.87 -65.02 -15.23
C SER A 651 -21.53 -64.62 -13.80
N GLN A 652 -21.49 -63.34 -13.51
CA GLN A 652 -21.08 -62.75 -12.21
C GLN A 652 -22.26 -62.09 -11.46
N ILE A 653 -23.50 -62.20 -11.98
CA ILE A 653 -24.71 -61.63 -11.37
C ILE A 653 -25.19 -62.49 -10.21
N THR A 654 -25.32 -63.80 -10.42
CA THR A 654 -25.77 -64.80 -9.44
C THR A 654 -25.18 -66.14 -9.72
N ASP A 655 -25.25 -67.06 -8.76
CA ASP A 655 -24.76 -68.45 -8.90
C ASP A 655 -25.66 -69.30 -9.81
N ALA A 656 -26.92 -68.91 -9.97
CA ALA A 656 -27.81 -69.54 -10.91
C ALA A 656 -27.48 -69.14 -12.36
N ARG A 657 -27.83 -69.98 -13.33
CA ARG A 657 -27.66 -69.64 -14.74
C ARG A 657 -28.63 -68.54 -15.16
N VAL A 658 -28.07 -67.40 -15.50
CA VAL A 658 -28.84 -66.22 -15.98
C VAL A 658 -29.04 -66.39 -17.50
N GLU A 659 -30.32 -66.35 -17.95
CA GLU A 659 -30.65 -66.40 -19.37
C GLU A 659 -30.68 -65.04 -20.00
N ARG A 660 -31.18 -64.01 -19.25
CA ARG A 660 -31.20 -62.61 -19.69
C ARG A 660 -30.80 -61.71 -18.53
N VAL A 661 -29.91 -60.74 -18.79
CA VAL A 661 -29.44 -59.75 -17.79
C VAL A 661 -30.58 -58.89 -17.32
N SER A 662 -31.54 -58.53 -18.22
CA SER A 662 -32.70 -57.70 -17.93
C SER A 662 -33.71 -58.28 -16.90
N ASP A 663 -33.63 -59.62 -16.66
CA ASP A 663 -34.51 -60.30 -15.68
C ASP A 663 -33.98 -60.08 -14.23
N TYR A 664 -32.75 -59.65 -14.07
CA TYR A 664 -32.08 -59.47 -12.77
C TYR A 664 -31.69 -58.03 -12.48
N LEU A 665 -31.35 -57.26 -13.53
CA LEU A 665 -30.83 -55.90 -13.37
C LEU A 665 -31.55 -54.93 -14.29
N THR A 666 -31.95 -53.76 -13.73
CA THR A 666 -32.58 -52.65 -14.47
C THR A 666 -31.75 -51.40 -14.38
N VAL A 667 -31.77 -50.59 -15.44
CA VAL A 667 -31.08 -49.28 -15.43
C VAL A 667 -31.61 -48.43 -14.28
N GLY A 668 -30.70 -47.84 -13.50
CA GLY A 668 -31.03 -47.03 -12.34
C GLY A 668 -31.12 -47.80 -11.01
N GLN A 669 -31.04 -49.15 -11.02
CA GLN A 669 -31.07 -49.98 -9.83
C GLN A 669 -29.76 -49.85 -9.04
N GLU A 670 -29.82 -49.70 -7.72
CA GLU A 670 -28.69 -49.79 -6.82
C GLU A 670 -28.36 -51.26 -6.50
N VAL A 671 -27.09 -51.63 -6.63
CA VAL A 671 -26.60 -52.94 -6.42
C VAL A 671 -25.25 -52.92 -5.65
N GLN A 672 -25.03 -53.93 -4.81
CA GLN A 672 -23.73 -54.13 -4.23
C GLN A 672 -22.84 -54.97 -5.17
N VAL A 673 -21.66 -54.51 -5.43
CA VAL A 673 -20.70 -55.18 -6.32
C VAL A 673 -19.31 -55.20 -5.70
N LYS A 674 -18.61 -56.33 -5.87
CA LYS A 674 -17.22 -56.49 -5.46
C LYS A 674 -16.33 -56.37 -6.68
N VAL A 675 -15.19 -55.66 -6.52
CA VAL A 675 -14.19 -55.52 -7.58
C VAL A 675 -13.35 -56.79 -7.65
N VAL A 676 -13.39 -57.47 -8.78
CA VAL A 676 -12.64 -58.70 -9.02
C VAL A 676 -11.24 -58.42 -9.57
N GLU A 677 -11.17 -57.49 -10.52
CA GLU A 677 -9.95 -57.20 -11.24
C GLU A 677 -10.04 -55.80 -11.86
N ILE A 678 -8.90 -55.10 -11.90
CA ILE A 678 -8.71 -53.91 -12.70
C ILE A 678 -7.63 -54.24 -13.73
N ASP A 679 -7.98 -54.27 -15.02
CA ASP A 679 -7.05 -54.61 -16.06
C ASP A 679 -6.05 -53.50 -16.41
N ARG A 680 -5.04 -53.80 -17.24
CA ARG A 680 -3.99 -52.84 -17.66
C ARG A 680 -4.54 -51.64 -18.45
N GLN A 681 -5.80 -51.67 -18.87
CA GLN A 681 -6.51 -50.58 -19.56
C GLN A 681 -7.49 -49.86 -18.61
N ASN A 682 -7.36 -50.02 -17.30
CA ASN A 682 -8.22 -49.47 -16.25
C ASN A 682 -9.71 -49.88 -16.36
N ARG A 683 -10.01 -51.03 -16.98
CA ARG A 683 -11.38 -51.55 -17.01
C ARG A 683 -11.61 -52.39 -15.76
N ILE A 684 -12.70 -52.00 -15.03
CA ILE A 684 -13.05 -52.60 -13.75
C ILE A 684 -14.00 -53.77 -14.02
N ARG A 685 -13.65 -54.96 -13.52
CA ARG A 685 -14.53 -56.13 -13.52
C ARG A 685 -15.14 -56.30 -12.15
N LEU A 686 -16.46 -56.45 -12.15
CA LEU A 686 -17.29 -56.49 -10.95
C LEU A 686 -17.99 -57.85 -10.84
N THR A 687 -18.27 -58.27 -9.62
CA THR A 687 -19.11 -59.43 -9.31
C THR A 687 -20.12 -59.08 -8.26
N MET A 688 -21.32 -59.68 -8.37
CA MET A 688 -22.35 -59.63 -7.34
C MET A 688 -22.39 -60.92 -6.51
N LYS A 689 -21.42 -61.85 -6.76
CA LYS A 689 -21.26 -63.11 -6.01
C LYS A 689 -20.31 -62.87 -4.84
N ASP A 690 -20.50 -63.71 -3.79
CA ASP A 690 -19.62 -63.75 -2.62
C ASP A 690 -19.42 -62.41 -1.89
N LEU A 691 -20.49 -61.63 -1.77
CA LEU A 691 -20.50 -60.38 -1.04
C LEU A 691 -20.34 -60.52 0.48
N ASN A 692 -20.53 -61.75 1.02
CA ASN A 692 -20.59 -62.04 2.46
C ASN A 692 -19.24 -62.40 3.11
N ASN A 693 -18.12 -62.37 2.39
CA ASN A 693 -16.80 -62.72 2.94
C ASN A 693 -15.89 -61.49 3.12
N VAL A 694 -16.38 -60.45 3.79
CA VAL A 694 -15.50 -59.47 4.45
C VAL A 694 -15.84 -59.52 5.94
N ALA A 695 -15.00 -60.25 6.71
CA ALA A 695 -15.02 -60.17 8.16
C ALA A 695 -14.78 -58.73 8.58
N SER A 696 -15.65 -58.22 9.43
CA SER A 696 -15.51 -57.00 10.18
C SER A 696 -14.21 -56.99 10.99
N GLU A 697 -13.16 -56.38 10.48
CA GLU A 697 -12.10 -55.85 11.33
C GLU A 697 -12.51 -54.44 11.70
N THR A 698 -13.29 -54.29 12.76
CA THR A 698 -13.40 -53.11 13.55
C THR A 698 -12.04 -52.92 14.24
N PRO A 699 -11.41 -51.77 14.15
CA PRO A 699 -10.29 -51.43 15.03
C PRO A 699 -10.84 -51.32 16.46
N GLU A 700 -10.35 -52.20 17.35
CA GLU A 700 -10.54 -52.03 18.81
C GLU A 700 -9.97 -50.69 19.24
N GLU A 701 -10.87 -49.83 19.68
CA GLU A 701 -10.52 -48.65 20.47
C GLU A 701 -9.87 -49.16 21.77
N THR A 702 -8.56 -48.96 21.88
CA THR A 702 -7.85 -49.09 23.14
C THR A 702 -8.20 -47.87 23.99
N PRO A 703 -8.75 -48.04 25.22
CA PRO A 703 -9.03 -46.89 26.09
C PRO A 703 -7.70 -46.27 26.54
N ALA A 704 -7.49 -45.02 26.25
CA ALA A 704 -6.43 -44.24 26.84
C ALA A 704 -6.69 -44.07 28.33
N GLU A 705 -5.78 -44.63 29.15
CA GLU A 705 -5.71 -44.39 30.58
C GLU A 705 -5.53 -42.89 30.87
N LEU A 706 -6.51 -42.37 31.63
CA LEU A 706 -6.40 -41.11 32.33
C LEU A 706 -5.34 -41.23 33.43
N THR A 707 -4.22 -40.63 33.27
CA THR A 707 -3.30 -40.34 34.35
C THR A 707 -3.53 -38.84 34.80
N GLU A 708 -4.30 -38.70 35.86
CA GLU A 708 -4.18 -37.56 36.77
C GLU A 708 -2.77 -37.50 37.31
N GLN A 709 -2.10 -36.37 37.16
CA GLN A 709 -1.12 -35.91 38.14
C GLN A 709 -1.26 -34.41 38.32
N ALA A 710 -1.67 -34.11 39.53
CA ALA A 710 -1.74 -32.78 40.14
C ALA A 710 -0.35 -32.28 40.54
N GLU A 711 -0.24 -30.94 40.72
CA GLU A 711 0.70 -30.17 41.53
C GLU A 711 2.19 -30.11 41.07
N ILE A 712 2.65 -28.99 40.60
CA ILE A 712 3.21 -27.85 41.36
C ILE A 712 3.30 -26.64 40.42
#